data_c152e5e098bc926cab666a80ceb6717c
#
_entry.id   c152e5e098bc926cab666a80ceb6717c
#
_cell.length_a   1.000
_cell.length_b   1.000
_cell.length_c   1.000
_cell.angle_alpha   90.00
_cell.angle_beta   90.00
_cell.angle_gamma   90.00
#
_symmetry.space_group_name_H-M   'P 1'
#
loop_
_entity.id
_entity.type
_entity.pdbx_description
1 polymer ?
#
loop_
_entity_poly.entity_id
_entity_poly.type
_entity_poly.pdbx_seq_one_letter_code
_entity_poly.pdbx_strand_id
1 'polypeptide(L)'
;MTAQRDVVWTRPAADSRDSVPIGNGRWGANVWVERNGTIGVLVGATDSWSGNGRLLKVARLRFSVGDPVELDDLTTGLEWSLDSDTATVTVSVRSPRFRWSADLWIDAHHDVLVAEFATPGSGSVCAWTDPWRRERRAVSDDFELDSFCGQERAFGPIVVEADQVFTTGTTIAAVHVNGPSVVPATIAHQGLEHAQDVHDPLVGRVSGVLIGTDGRESSLDRDEHRIWRLRQSGGAGARYCVSLVTEQCGDATIWAKRANQVRDAFVALDREHARTRHERWWQTYWARSWVRATGSDTADRASAAYRRNQYIVALGGTGPYPLKFNGSVLTMEGSDEDHSWDPDYRRWGGPYWFQNTRLIYWGLLAMGSFDSIRPFADLFLRTLPVHRERCRRYWGHGGACFPETMTAWGTFRPNDYGLNRDGVPVEHVANPYVRHYWQGALELSTFLIDWYSYTRSDEVHTRYLVPIIREVLRFYQEHYPLRSPDGTVQIAPAASLETWHTAVDPTPELAGIRFVSDRLDRLGAGDDELRRGWRALAGSLAPIPRRIDTWRKTERILPAHEYNNKANSENPELYTVFPYRLYGVGKPDLEAGRFTYRTREEREVFGWKQDPIHAAMLGLSADAVERMELQLGCSNPGNRYPGFWGPNYDWVPDMDHSSVLALTLQRMLLQGEEGEPVFLPAWPQEWDVRFRLFGPDARVIELAYEGGVTTYRTVDRHDRTESSHE
;
A
#
# COMPACT_ATOMS: atom_id res chain seq x y z
N MET A 1 28.50 13.87 1.90
CA MET A 1 28.23 12.77 0.97
C MET A 1 27.67 13.39 -0.27
N THR A 2 28.23 13.14 -1.44
CA THR A 2 27.60 13.55 -2.71
C THR A 2 26.26 12.86 -2.81
N ALA A 3 25.17 13.62 -3.00
CA ALA A 3 23.83 13.09 -3.21
C ALA A 3 23.90 12.08 -4.36
N GLN A 4 23.63 10.81 -4.06
CA GLN A 4 23.59 9.76 -5.07
C GLN A 4 22.22 9.86 -5.73
N ARG A 5 22.18 10.44 -6.92
CA ARG A 5 20.97 10.47 -7.73
C ARG A 5 20.58 9.04 -8.10
N ASP A 6 19.39 8.61 -7.74
CA ASP A 6 18.95 7.23 -7.93
C ASP A 6 18.80 6.86 -9.41
N VAL A 7 18.38 7.83 -10.22
CA VAL A 7 18.22 7.69 -11.67
C VAL A 7 18.54 9.00 -12.36
N VAL A 8 19.28 8.90 -13.43
CA VAL A 8 19.56 10.04 -14.32
C VAL A 8 19.21 9.61 -15.75
N TRP A 9 18.37 10.38 -16.39
CA TRP A 9 18.00 10.18 -17.77
C TRP A 9 18.37 11.37 -18.66
N THR A 10 18.81 11.05 -19.87
CA THR A 10 19.23 12.02 -20.88
C THR A 10 18.31 12.04 -22.09
N ARG A 11 17.18 11.31 -22.03
CA ARG A 11 16.16 11.25 -23.08
C ARG A 11 14.81 11.63 -22.54
N PRO A 12 13.93 12.21 -23.38
CA PRO A 12 12.54 12.40 -23.04
C PRO A 12 11.84 11.08 -22.73
N ALA A 13 10.79 11.14 -21.95
CA ALA A 13 9.86 10.06 -21.75
C ALA A 13 9.05 9.79 -23.04
N ALA A 14 8.70 8.54 -23.29
CA ALA A 14 7.74 8.20 -24.32
C ALA A 14 6.31 8.60 -23.88
N ASP A 15 5.98 8.32 -22.64
CA ASP A 15 4.72 8.66 -21.98
C ASP A 15 4.87 8.59 -20.45
N SER A 16 3.76 8.62 -19.70
CA SER A 16 3.77 8.56 -18.23
C SER A 16 4.33 7.26 -17.64
N ARG A 17 4.44 6.18 -18.42
CA ARG A 17 5.06 4.91 -17.99
C ARG A 17 6.57 5.04 -17.77
N ASP A 18 7.17 6.08 -18.32
CA ASP A 18 8.57 6.45 -18.09
C ASP A 18 8.74 7.41 -16.88
N SER A 19 7.68 7.70 -16.13
CA SER A 19 7.72 8.65 -15.02
C SER A 19 8.57 8.18 -13.84
N VAL A 20 8.93 9.14 -12.98
CA VAL A 20 9.49 8.89 -11.66
C VAL A 20 8.55 9.39 -10.58
N PRO A 21 8.49 8.72 -9.41
CA PRO A 21 7.54 9.06 -8.36
C PRO A 21 8.10 10.08 -7.37
N ILE A 22 7.26 11.00 -6.91
CA ILE A 22 7.49 11.88 -5.75
C ILE A 22 6.27 11.87 -4.83
N GLY A 23 6.41 12.30 -3.58
CA GLY A 23 5.28 12.39 -2.65
C GLY A 23 5.67 12.90 -1.26
N ASN A 24 4.64 12.99 -0.37
CA ASN A 24 4.82 13.47 1.00
C ASN A 24 4.16 12.59 2.07
N GLY A 25 3.77 11.37 1.72
CA GLY A 25 3.06 10.45 2.59
C GLY A 25 1.54 10.45 2.39
N ARG A 26 0.93 11.55 2.01
CA ARG A 26 -0.51 11.66 1.68
C ARG A 26 -0.74 11.71 0.17
N TRP A 27 0.07 12.47 -0.53
CA TRP A 27 0.00 12.73 -1.95
C TRP A 27 1.19 12.10 -2.66
N GLY A 28 0.91 11.40 -3.76
CA GLY A 28 1.94 10.90 -4.65
C GLY A 28 1.75 11.48 -6.04
N ALA A 29 2.85 11.62 -6.77
CA ALA A 29 2.81 12.06 -8.15
C ALA A 29 3.82 11.33 -9.02
N ASN A 30 3.44 11.12 -10.29
CA ASN A 30 4.29 10.63 -11.35
C ASN A 30 4.79 11.84 -12.14
N VAL A 31 6.10 11.97 -12.34
CA VAL A 31 6.74 13.09 -13.05
C VAL A 31 7.52 12.59 -14.25
N TRP A 32 7.34 13.21 -15.41
CA TRP A 32 8.08 12.87 -16.64
C TRP A 32 8.33 14.10 -17.51
N VAL A 33 9.28 14.01 -18.44
CA VAL A 33 9.60 15.07 -19.41
C VAL A 33 9.30 14.59 -20.81
N GLU A 34 8.41 15.29 -21.52
CA GLU A 34 8.00 14.96 -22.88
C GLU A 34 8.99 15.46 -23.93
N ARG A 35 8.86 14.96 -25.18
CA ARG A 35 9.73 15.35 -26.31
C ARG A 35 9.73 16.85 -26.60
N ASN A 36 8.60 17.52 -26.37
CA ASN A 36 8.46 18.95 -26.56
C ASN A 36 8.98 19.79 -25.37
N GLY A 37 9.68 19.20 -24.42
CA GLY A 37 10.19 19.87 -23.22
C GLY A 37 9.15 20.13 -22.13
N THR A 38 7.91 19.71 -22.30
CA THR A 38 6.87 19.86 -21.28
C THR A 38 7.13 18.86 -20.16
N ILE A 39 7.04 19.33 -18.93
CA ILE A 39 7.05 18.47 -17.74
C ILE A 39 5.61 18.08 -17.44
N GLY A 40 5.32 16.77 -17.46
CA GLY A 40 4.03 16.20 -17.08
C GLY A 40 4.06 15.73 -15.62
N VAL A 41 2.96 15.92 -14.89
CA VAL A 41 2.78 15.47 -13.51
C VAL A 41 1.38 14.89 -13.31
N LEU A 42 1.26 13.62 -12.95
CA LEU A 42 0.00 12.97 -12.56
C LEU A 42 -0.07 12.88 -11.03
N VAL A 43 -1.03 13.55 -10.42
CA VAL A 43 -1.21 13.60 -8.97
C VAL A 43 -2.24 12.57 -8.50
N GLY A 44 -2.00 11.90 -7.39
CA GLY A 44 -2.92 10.95 -6.74
C GLY A 44 -2.91 11.07 -5.22
N ALA A 45 -4.01 10.65 -4.59
CA ALA A 45 -4.16 10.57 -3.14
C ALA A 45 -4.84 9.27 -2.73
N THR A 46 -4.72 8.83 -1.46
CA THR A 46 -5.37 7.59 -0.99
C THR A 46 -6.85 7.77 -0.69
N ASP A 47 -7.39 8.99 -0.77
CA ASP A 47 -8.78 9.32 -0.48
C ASP A 47 -9.51 10.04 -1.64
N SER A 48 -8.94 10.05 -2.84
CA SER A 48 -9.57 10.62 -4.04
C SER A 48 -10.62 9.68 -4.67
N TRP A 49 -11.57 9.23 -3.85
CA TRP A 49 -12.60 8.30 -4.28
C TRP A 49 -13.65 8.96 -5.17
N SER A 50 -14.03 8.31 -6.28
CA SER A 50 -15.23 8.65 -7.06
C SER A 50 -16.53 8.23 -6.35
N GLY A 51 -17.67 8.73 -6.80
CA GLY A 51 -18.99 8.30 -6.32
C GLY A 51 -19.26 6.80 -6.49
N ASN A 52 -18.54 6.16 -7.43
CA ASN A 52 -18.61 4.71 -7.69
C ASN A 52 -17.53 3.92 -6.91
N GLY A 53 -16.77 4.54 -6.00
CA GLY A 53 -15.75 3.88 -5.20
C GLY A 53 -14.47 3.50 -5.97
N ARG A 54 -14.20 4.11 -7.11
CA ARG A 54 -12.91 4.04 -7.81
C ARG A 54 -11.95 5.06 -7.20
N LEU A 55 -10.71 4.68 -6.92
CA LEU A 55 -9.68 5.62 -6.47
C LEU A 55 -9.09 6.32 -7.70
N LEU A 56 -9.42 7.60 -7.86
CA LEU A 56 -9.06 8.41 -9.02
C LEU A 56 -7.65 8.98 -8.91
N LYS A 57 -7.03 9.22 -10.06
CA LYS A 57 -5.99 10.25 -10.15
C LYS A 57 -6.68 11.61 -10.09
N VAL A 58 -6.04 12.54 -9.40
CA VAL A 58 -6.67 13.84 -9.09
C VAL A 58 -6.56 14.81 -10.25
N ALA A 59 -5.37 14.95 -10.84
CA ALA A 59 -5.15 15.85 -11.97
C ALA A 59 -3.88 15.49 -12.76
N ARG A 60 -3.84 15.92 -14.02
CA ARG A 60 -2.63 16.02 -14.84
C ARG A 60 -2.23 17.47 -14.95
N LEU A 61 -1.05 17.79 -14.42
CA LEU A 61 -0.44 19.11 -14.53
C LEU A 61 0.58 19.12 -15.65
N ARG A 62 0.78 20.27 -16.25
CA ARG A 62 1.75 20.53 -17.32
C ARG A 62 2.52 21.80 -17.03
N PHE A 63 3.83 21.76 -17.23
CA PHE A 63 4.70 22.92 -17.12
C PHE A 63 5.59 23.01 -18.37
N SER A 64 5.76 24.22 -18.93
CA SER A 64 6.68 24.46 -20.04
C SER A 64 7.48 25.77 -19.84
N VAL A 65 8.68 25.80 -20.38
CA VAL A 65 9.51 27.00 -20.44
C VAL A 65 9.48 27.52 -21.89
N GLY A 66 8.93 28.71 -22.10
CA GLY A 66 8.65 29.23 -23.44
C GLY A 66 7.57 28.44 -24.18
N ASP A 67 7.57 28.55 -25.50
CA ASP A 67 6.76 27.68 -26.34
C ASP A 67 7.37 26.27 -26.39
N PRO A 68 6.55 25.23 -26.39
CA PRO A 68 7.04 23.85 -26.44
C PRO A 68 7.93 23.61 -27.66
N VAL A 69 9.16 23.20 -27.41
CA VAL A 69 10.15 22.90 -28.45
C VAL A 69 10.45 21.40 -28.37
N GLU A 70 10.56 20.75 -29.54
CA GLU A 70 10.96 19.34 -29.57
C GLU A 70 12.41 19.20 -29.11
N LEU A 71 12.64 18.34 -28.13
CA LEU A 71 13.97 18.02 -27.61
C LEU A 71 14.62 16.97 -28.54
N ASP A 72 15.84 17.25 -28.95
CA ASP A 72 16.68 16.33 -29.72
C ASP A 72 17.74 15.73 -28.81
N ASP A 73 17.80 14.43 -28.70
CA ASP A 73 18.76 13.68 -27.90
C ASP A 73 20.23 13.96 -28.28
N LEU A 74 20.46 14.37 -29.53
CA LEU A 74 21.81 14.61 -30.07
C LEU A 74 22.26 16.07 -29.94
N THR A 75 21.33 17.02 -29.98
CA THR A 75 21.64 18.47 -30.02
C THR A 75 21.20 19.23 -28.78
N THR A 76 20.33 18.65 -27.96
CA THR A 76 19.78 19.22 -26.73
C THR A 76 20.29 18.46 -25.55
N GLY A 77 21.05 19.10 -24.65
CA GLY A 77 21.48 18.52 -23.39
C GLY A 77 20.31 18.45 -22.41
N LEU A 78 19.47 17.43 -22.52
CA LEU A 78 18.45 17.10 -21.53
C LEU A 78 19.05 16.16 -20.48
N GLU A 79 18.93 16.53 -19.22
CA GLU A 79 19.14 15.66 -18.07
C GLU A 79 17.98 15.83 -17.10
N TRP A 80 17.42 14.73 -16.66
CA TRP A 80 16.47 14.75 -15.57
C TRP A 80 16.68 13.57 -14.64
N SER A 81 16.44 13.78 -13.36
CA SER A 81 16.84 12.83 -12.32
C SER A 81 15.88 12.88 -11.14
N LEU A 82 15.77 11.74 -10.45
CA LEU A 82 15.16 11.63 -9.13
C LEU A 82 16.28 11.58 -8.07
N ASP A 83 16.15 12.41 -7.05
CA ASP A 83 16.83 12.28 -5.78
C ASP A 83 15.82 11.77 -4.74
N SER A 84 15.91 10.50 -4.38
CA SER A 84 15.03 9.91 -3.36
C SER A 84 15.39 10.32 -1.93
N ASP A 85 16.60 10.88 -1.71
CA ASP A 85 16.99 11.41 -0.40
C ASP A 85 16.14 12.62 0.00
N THR A 86 15.59 13.33 -0.99
CA THR A 86 14.75 14.51 -0.81
C THR A 86 13.42 14.45 -1.56
N ALA A 87 13.11 13.33 -2.20
CA ALA A 87 11.94 13.15 -3.08
C ALA A 87 11.78 14.31 -4.08
N THR A 88 12.87 14.72 -4.70
CA THR A 88 12.92 15.84 -5.64
C THR A 88 13.28 15.35 -7.04
N VAL A 89 12.52 15.79 -8.04
CA VAL A 89 12.87 15.63 -9.44
C VAL A 89 13.54 16.92 -9.93
N THR A 90 14.74 16.78 -10.47
CA THR A 90 15.46 17.88 -11.12
C THR A 90 15.47 17.65 -12.63
N VAL A 91 15.10 18.67 -13.39
CA VAL A 91 15.17 18.70 -14.85
C VAL A 91 16.16 19.78 -15.27
N SER A 92 17.04 19.49 -16.20
CA SER A 92 18.00 20.45 -16.76
C SER A 92 18.03 20.33 -18.27
N VAL A 93 17.85 21.45 -18.94
CA VAL A 93 17.92 21.53 -20.41
C VAL A 93 19.00 22.55 -20.78
N ARG A 94 19.93 22.15 -21.65
CA ARG A 94 21.02 22.98 -22.14
C ARG A 94 21.17 22.84 -23.64
N SER A 95 20.89 23.91 -24.35
CA SER A 95 21.14 23.98 -25.78
C SER A 95 21.80 25.32 -26.15
N PRO A 96 22.32 25.49 -27.36
CA PRO A 96 22.84 26.79 -27.80
C PRO A 96 21.81 27.92 -27.79
N ARG A 97 20.52 27.61 -27.85
CA ARG A 97 19.42 28.57 -27.96
C ARG A 97 18.71 28.86 -26.64
N PHE A 98 18.69 27.90 -25.71
CA PHE A 98 18.01 28.03 -24.42
C PHE A 98 18.67 27.20 -23.34
N ARG A 99 18.56 27.69 -22.14
CA ARG A 99 19.03 27.01 -20.94
C ARG A 99 18.04 27.26 -19.81
N TRP A 100 17.61 26.16 -19.14
CA TRP A 100 16.77 26.26 -17.96
C TRP A 100 16.91 25.03 -17.09
N SER A 101 16.51 25.13 -15.83
CA SER A 101 16.35 23.98 -14.95
C SER A 101 15.06 24.14 -14.14
N ALA A 102 14.57 23.00 -13.64
CA ALA A 102 13.42 22.95 -12.76
C ALA A 102 13.62 21.91 -11.66
N ASP A 103 13.16 22.24 -10.47
CA ASP A 103 13.05 21.31 -9.34
C ASP A 103 11.59 21.15 -8.96
N LEU A 104 11.14 19.88 -8.83
CA LEU A 104 9.75 19.55 -8.47
C LEU A 104 9.74 18.63 -7.24
N TRP A 105 8.94 18.97 -6.24
CA TRP A 105 8.69 18.15 -5.06
C TRP A 105 7.30 18.39 -4.47
N ILE A 106 6.79 17.45 -3.66
CA ILE A 106 5.62 17.70 -2.82
C ILE A 106 6.13 17.94 -1.41
N ASP A 107 5.77 19.08 -0.81
CA ASP A 107 6.29 19.48 0.50
C ASP A 107 5.90 18.47 1.59
N ALA A 108 6.85 18.06 2.42
CA ALA A 108 6.65 17.01 3.42
C ALA A 108 5.68 17.40 4.56
N HIS A 109 5.43 18.69 4.75
CA HIS A 109 4.60 19.22 5.83
C HIS A 109 3.30 19.88 5.35
N HIS A 110 3.19 20.13 4.03
CA HIS A 110 2.04 20.80 3.43
C HIS A 110 1.60 20.06 2.17
N ASP A 111 0.31 20.02 1.93
CA ASP A 111 -0.27 19.43 0.72
C ASP A 111 -0.11 20.39 -0.48
N VAL A 112 1.15 20.67 -0.82
CA VAL A 112 1.55 21.59 -1.90
C VAL A 112 2.65 20.95 -2.74
N LEU A 113 2.37 20.83 -4.06
CA LEU A 113 3.40 20.54 -5.04
C LEU A 113 4.07 21.84 -5.43
N VAL A 114 5.37 21.89 -5.34
CA VAL A 114 6.21 23.03 -5.71
C VAL A 114 6.93 22.71 -7.01
N ALA A 115 6.90 23.63 -7.97
CA ALA A 115 7.70 23.58 -9.19
C ALA A 115 8.49 24.90 -9.31
N GLU A 116 9.80 24.81 -9.17
CA GLU A 116 10.72 25.95 -9.23
C GLU A 116 11.56 25.91 -10.49
N PHE A 117 11.55 27.01 -11.23
CA PHE A 117 12.27 27.15 -12.50
C PHE A 117 13.36 28.20 -12.41
N ALA A 118 14.54 27.88 -12.90
CA ALA A 118 15.61 28.80 -13.16
C ALA A 118 15.75 28.98 -14.69
N THR A 119 15.39 30.16 -15.20
CA THR A 119 15.40 30.49 -16.63
C THR A 119 16.27 31.73 -16.85
N PRO A 120 17.58 31.58 -17.08
CA PRO A 120 18.44 32.71 -17.39
C PRO A 120 17.99 33.40 -18.69
N GLY A 121 17.46 34.63 -18.60
CA GLY A 121 16.95 35.38 -19.73
C GLY A 121 15.46 35.73 -19.62
N SER A 122 14.82 36.12 -20.72
CA SER A 122 13.44 36.60 -20.76
C SER A 122 12.40 35.52 -21.02
N GLY A 123 12.72 34.26 -20.89
CA GLY A 123 11.77 33.16 -21.09
C GLY A 123 10.63 33.18 -20.10
N SER A 124 9.38 32.98 -20.55
CA SER A 124 8.23 32.79 -19.66
C SER A 124 8.09 31.32 -19.27
N VAL A 125 7.59 31.04 -18.07
CA VAL A 125 7.18 29.70 -17.66
C VAL A 125 5.66 29.65 -17.62
N CYS A 126 5.10 28.55 -18.09
CA CYS A 126 3.66 28.36 -18.19
C CYS A 126 3.23 27.09 -17.44
N ALA A 127 2.14 27.17 -16.68
CA ALA A 127 1.51 26.04 -16.02
C ALA A 127 0.03 25.92 -16.42
N TRP A 128 -0.45 24.68 -16.62
CA TRP A 128 -1.86 24.40 -16.91
C TRP A 128 -2.24 22.98 -16.44
N THR A 129 -3.53 22.67 -16.53
CA THR A 129 -4.06 21.33 -16.31
C THR A 129 -4.62 20.78 -17.62
N ASP A 130 -4.48 19.45 -17.79
CA ASP A 130 -4.94 18.70 -18.95
C ASP A 130 -5.82 17.54 -18.49
N PRO A 131 -7.13 17.77 -18.23
CA PRO A 131 -8.04 16.75 -17.73
C PRO A 131 -8.38 15.75 -18.82
N TRP A 132 -8.49 14.46 -18.45
CA TRP A 132 -9.00 13.36 -19.30
C TRP A 132 -10.50 13.15 -19.12
N ARG A 133 -11.08 13.48 -17.96
CA ARG A 133 -12.53 13.46 -17.70
C ARG A 133 -13.16 14.78 -18.17
N ARG A 134 -13.26 14.95 -19.51
CA ARG A 134 -13.70 16.23 -20.12
C ARG A 134 -15.21 16.38 -20.17
N GLU A 135 -15.95 15.28 -20.15
CA GLU A 135 -17.41 15.25 -20.21
C GLU A 135 -17.98 14.16 -19.31
N ARG A 136 -19.22 14.38 -18.88
CA ARG A 136 -19.99 13.38 -18.16
C ARG A 136 -20.38 12.25 -19.13
N ARG A 137 -20.03 11.02 -18.83
CA ARG A 137 -20.26 9.89 -19.71
C ARG A 137 -20.73 8.63 -18.97
N ALA A 138 -21.57 7.85 -19.61
CA ALA A 138 -21.80 6.47 -19.18
C ALA A 138 -20.62 5.59 -19.66
N VAL A 139 -20.17 4.68 -18.79
CA VAL A 139 -19.16 3.68 -19.14
C VAL A 139 -19.84 2.56 -19.90
N SER A 140 -19.32 2.20 -21.07
CA SER A 140 -19.86 1.14 -21.93
C SER A 140 -18.80 0.17 -22.43
N ASP A 141 -17.54 0.44 -22.16
CA ASP A 141 -16.41 -0.43 -22.51
C ASP A 141 -16.28 -1.52 -21.45
N ASP A 142 -16.33 -2.79 -21.85
CA ASP A 142 -16.27 -3.93 -20.92
C ASP A 142 -14.95 -4.00 -20.15
N PHE A 143 -13.85 -3.59 -20.79
CA PHE A 143 -12.55 -3.53 -20.12
C PHE A 143 -12.56 -2.47 -19.01
N GLU A 144 -13.09 -1.28 -19.28
CA GLU A 144 -13.23 -0.24 -18.24
C GLU A 144 -14.22 -0.67 -17.14
N LEU A 145 -15.33 -1.33 -17.50
CA LEU A 145 -16.36 -1.83 -16.56
C LEU A 145 -15.80 -2.86 -15.57
N ASP A 146 -14.78 -3.65 -15.95
CA ASP A 146 -14.13 -4.59 -15.03
C ASP A 146 -13.57 -3.89 -13.78
N SER A 147 -13.11 -2.66 -13.91
CA SER A 147 -12.60 -1.86 -12.77
C SER A 147 -13.67 -1.47 -11.75
N PHE A 148 -14.96 -1.60 -12.07
CA PHE A 148 -16.09 -1.33 -11.18
C PHE A 148 -16.67 -2.59 -10.51
N CYS A 149 -16.09 -3.78 -10.81
CA CYS A 149 -16.35 -5.01 -10.08
C CYS A 149 -17.84 -5.43 -10.06
N GLY A 150 -18.55 -5.23 -11.17
CA GLY A 150 -19.94 -5.66 -11.36
C GLY A 150 -20.99 -4.69 -10.84
N GLN A 151 -20.62 -3.47 -10.47
CA GLN A 151 -21.59 -2.47 -10.02
C GLN A 151 -22.62 -2.15 -11.10
N GLU A 152 -22.23 -2.08 -12.37
CA GLU A 152 -23.10 -1.81 -13.51
C GLU A 152 -24.22 -2.85 -13.64
N ARG A 153 -23.93 -4.10 -13.32
CA ARG A 153 -24.91 -5.21 -13.35
C ARG A 153 -25.78 -5.28 -12.11
N ALA A 154 -25.25 -4.81 -10.97
CA ALA A 154 -25.98 -4.83 -9.70
C ALA A 154 -26.86 -3.58 -9.51
N PHE A 155 -26.39 -2.40 -9.95
CA PHE A 155 -27.00 -1.11 -9.60
C PHE A 155 -27.38 -0.24 -10.82
N GLY A 156 -27.09 -0.71 -12.04
CA GLY A 156 -27.35 0.03 -13.28
C GLY A 156 -26.15 0.81 -13.79
N PRO A 157 -26.32 1.62 -14.84
CA PRO A 157 -25.22 2.22 -15.58
C PRO A 157 -24.25 3.02 -14.71
N ILE A 158 -22.96 2.78 -14.90
CA ILE A 158 -21.90 3.57 -14.27
C ILE A 158 -21.75 4.89 -15.02
N VAL A 159 -21.73 5.97 -14.27
CA VAL A 159 -21.49 7.33 -14.80
C VAL A 159 -20.19 7.86 -14.22
N VAL A 160 -19.30 8.33 -15.10
CA VAL A 160 -18.12 9.10 -14.76
C VAL A 160 -18.44 10.57 -14.92
N GLU A 161 -18.29 11.34 -13.85
CA GLU A 161 -18.53 12.81 -13.87
C GLU A 161 -17.35 13.53 -14.51
N ALA A 162 -17.64 14.67 -15.15
CA ALA A 162 -16.63 15.53 -15.74
C ALA A 162 -15.85 16.32 -14.67
N ASP A 163 -14.58 16.58 -14.94
CA ASP A 163 -13.81 17.55 -14.16
C ASP A 163 -14.23 18.98 -14.50
N GLN A 164 -14.25 19.83 -13.50
CA GLN A 164 -14.51 21.26 -13.65
C GLN A 164 -13.17 22.01 -13.65
N VAL A 165 -12.91 22.80 -14.70
CA VAL A 165 -11.73 23.68 -14.77
C VAL A 165 -12.19 25.12 -14.83
N PHE A 166 -11.81 25.89 -13.83
CA PHE A 166 -12.18 27.29 -13.70
C PHE A 166 -11.08 28.15 -13.06
N THR A 167 -11.25 29.41 -13.04
CA THR A 167 -10.32 30.38 -12.43
C THR A 167 -10.88 31.01 -11.18
N THR A 168 -10.02 31.25 -10.20
CA THR A 168 -10.37 32.04 -9.01
C THR A 168 -9.25 33.03 -8.71
N GLY A 169 -9.50 34.31 -8.94
CA GLY A 169 -8.44 35.33 -8.98
C GLY A 169 -7.42 35.04 -10.07
N THR A 170 -6.17 34.94 -9.67
CA THR A 170 -5.02 34.61 -10.54
C THR A 170 -4.62 33.12 -10.47
N THR A 171 -5.54 32.21 -10.13
CA THR A 171 -5.27 30.79 -10.01
C THR A 171 -6.15 29.96 -10.94
N ILE A 172 -5.70 28.75 -11.28
CA ILE A 172 -6.46 27.76 -12.04
C ILE A 172 -6.83 26.62 -11.11
N ALA A 173 -8.13 26.34 -10.97
CA ALA A 173 -8.66 25.18 -10.26
C ALA A 173 -9.05 24.09 -11.26
N ALA A 174 -8.68 22.86 -10.97
CA ALA A 174 -9.18 21.66 -11.65
C ALA A 174 -9.67 20.67 -10.59
N VAL A 175 -10.97 20.36 -10.61
CA VAL A 175 -11.64 19.60 -9.55
C VAL A 175 -12.57 18.54 -10.12
N HIS A 176 -12.58 17.38 -9.48
CA HIS A 176 -13.61 16.37 -9.62
C HIS A 176 -14.59 16.48 -8.47
N VAL A 177 -15.85 16.62 -8.78
CA VAL A 177 -16.95 16.63 -7.80
C VAL A 177 -17.75 15.34 -7.96
N ASN A 178 -17.84 14.55 -6.92
CA ASN A 178 -18.58 13.29 -6.99
C ASN A 178 -20.07 13.50 -7.27
N GLY A 179 -20.63 12.64 -8.11
CA GLY A 179 -22.05 12.36 -8.19
C GLY A 179 -22.55 11.58 -6.96
N PRO A 180 -23.71 10.92 -7.07
CA PRO A 180 -24.26 10.10 -5.98
C PRO A 180 -23.27 9.01 -5.51
N SER A 181 -23.28 8.75 -4.20
CA SER A 181 -22.51 7.67 -3.60
C SER A 181 -23.16 6.30 -3.85
N VAL A 182 -22.37 5.30 -4.21
CA VAL A 182 -22.79 3.90 -4.33
C VAL A 182 -22.91 3.18 -2.97
N VAL A 183 -22.42 3.79 -1.88
CA VAL A 183 -22.42 3.15 -0.54
C VAL A 183 -23.80 2.72 -0.09
N PRO A 184 -24.85 3.56 -0.12
CA PRO A 184 -26.20 3.13 0.28
C PRO A 184 -26.70 1.92 -0.52
N ALA A 185 -26.47 1.90 -1.84
CA ALA A 185 -26.89 0.80 -2.70
C ALA A 185 -26.15 -0.51 -2.34
N THR A 186 -24.85 -0.46 -2.07
CA THR A 186 -24.08 -1.64 -1.69
C THR A 186 -24.44 -2.17 -0.30
N ILE A 187 -24.74 -1.30 0.65
CA ILE A 187 -25.22 -1.66 1.99
C ILE A 187 -26.58 -2.36 1.90
N ALA A 188 -27.54 -1.80 1.15
CA ALA A 188 -28.86 -2.38 0.94
C ALA A 188 -28.79 -3.74 0.20
N HIS A 189 -27.95 -3.83 -0.83
CA HIS A 189 -27.74 -5.07 -1.59
C HIS A 189 -27.28 -6.24 -0.71
N GLN A 190 -26.56 -5.94 0.39
CA GLN A 190 -26.06 -6.94 1.34
C GLN A 190 -26.93 -7.08 2.61
N GLY A 191 -28.12 -6.43 2.66
CA GLY A 191 -29.03 -6.49 3.79
C GLY A 191 -28.44 -5.92 5.09
N LEU A 192 -27.58 -4.90 4.98
CA LEU A 192 -26.83 -4.31 6.09
C LEU A 192 -27.34 -2.91 6.47
N GLU A 193 -28.58 -2.54 6.13
CA GLU A 193 -29.15 -1.20 6.36
C GLU A 193 -29.28 -0.84 7.84
N HIS A 194 -29.22 -1.84 8.71
CA HIS A 194 -29.26 -1.63 10.18
C HIS A 194 -27.89 -1.43 10.82
N ALA A 195 -26.81 -1.48 10.02
CA ALA A 195 -25.48 -1.16 10.54
C ALA A 195 -25.43 0.28 11.04
N GLN A 196 -24.97 0.45 12.28
CA GLN A 196 -24.78 1.78 12.87
C GLN A 196 -23.50 2.39 12.32
N ASP A 197 -23.46 3.72 12.20
CA ASP A 197 -22.27 4.49 11.88
C ASP A 197 -21.56 4.03 10.60
N VAL A 198 -22.30 3.69 9.54
CA VAL A 198 -21.71 3.35 8.25
C VAL A 198 -20.93 4.55 7.71
N HIS A 199 -19.63 4.36 7.57
CA HIS A 199 -18.77 5.38 7.00
C HIS A 199 -18.92 5.44 5.48
N ASP A 200 -19.40 6.57 4.95
CA ASP A 200 -19.45 6.84 3.51
C ASP A 200 -18.33 7.80 3.09
N PRO A 201 -17.22 7.30 2.50
CA PRO A 201 -16.12 8.14 2.06
C PRO A 201 -16.39 8.89 0.75
N LEU A 202 -17.49 8.60 0.06
CA LEU A 202 -17.76 9.02 -1.32
C LEU A 202 -18.67 10.23 -1.37
N VAL A 203 -19.62 10.33 -0.44
CA VAL A 203 -20.65 11.38 -0.45
C VAL A 203 -20.04 12.75 -0.35
N GLY A 204 -20.36 13.64 -1.31
CA GLY A 204 -19.86 15.01 -1.33
C GLY A 204 -18.33 15.14 -1.46
N ARG A 205 -17.62 14.08 -1.89
CA ARG A 205 -16.17 14.15 -2.10
C ARG A 205 -15.84 15.06 -3.26
N VAL A 206 -14.92 16.00 -3.02
CA VAL A 206 -14.33 16.87 -4.02
C VAL A 206 -12.83 16.70 -3.96
N SER A 207 -12.20 16.35 -5.08
CA SER A 207 -10.76 16.13 -5.19
C SER A 207 -10.20 17.02 -6.30
N GLY A 208 -9.11 17.73 -6.06
CA GLY A 208 -8.59 18.61 -7.08
C GLY A 208 -7.25 19.25 -6.75
N VAL A 209 -6.81 20.08 -7.70
CA VAL A 209 -5.60 20.89 -7.61
C VAL A 209 -5.93 22.35 -7.88
N LEU A 210 -5.18 23.24 -7.23
CA LEU A 210 -5.26 24.67 -7.49
C LEU A 210 -3.86 25.19 -7.82
N ILE A 211 -3.64 25.56 -9.08
CA ILE A 211 -2.37 26.08 -9.58
C ILE A 211 -2.31 27.58 -9.28
N GLY A 212 -1.30 27.97 -8.50
CA GLY A 212 -1.00 29.35 -8.20
C GLY A 212 0.49 29.60 -8.20
N THR A 213 0.87 30.86 -7.97
CA THR A 213 2.26 31.30 -7.89
C THR A 213 2.61 31.70 -6.46
N ASP A 214 3.86 32.07 -6.23
CA ASP A 214 4.37 32.58 -4.95
C ASP A 214 4.05 34.07 -4.73
N GLY A 215 3.05 34.63 -5.42
CA GLY A 215 2.63 36.04 -5.34
C GLY A 215 3.38 36.96 -6.28
N ARG A 216 4.34 36.44 -7.07
CA ARG A 216 4.99 37.25 -8.12
C ARG A 216 4.02 37.55 -9.27
N GLU A 217 4.34 38.57 -10.05
CA GLU A 217 3.56 38.97 -11.21
C GLU A 217 3.33 37.80 -12.16
N SER A 218 2.08 37.52 -12.45
CA SER A 218 1.64 36.46 -13.33
C SER A 218 0.47 36.94 -14.20
N SER A 219 0.37 36.35 -15.38
CA SER A 219 -0.79 36.56 -16.27
C SER A 219 -1.57 35.26 -16.40
N LEU A 220 -2.89 35.41 -16.53
CA LEU A 220 -3.82 34.34 -16.76
C LEU A 220 -4.48 34.56 -18.11
N ASP A 221 -4.27 33.64 -19.04
CA ASP A 221 -4.86 33.68 -20.38
C ASP A 221 -5.58 32.37 -20.70
N ARG A 222 -6.35 32.37 -21.76
CA ARG A 222 -7.04 31.20 -22.26
C ARG A 222 -6.67 31.03 -23.75
N ASP A 223 -6.10 29.89 -24.07
CA ASP A 223 -5.67 29.64 -25.44
C ASP A 223 -6.84 29.34 -26.41
N GLU A 224 -6.54 29.15 -27.69
CA GLU A 224 -7.51 28.83 -28.75
C GLU A 224 -8.27 27.53 -28.50
N HIS A 225 -7.67 26.57 -27.76
CA HIS A 225 -8.29 25.30 -27.31
C HIS A 225 -9.07 25.45 -26.01
N ARG A 226 -9.28 26.69 -25.53
CA ARG A 226 -9.96 27.02 -24.28
C ARG A 226 -9.28 26.50 -23.02
N ILE A 227 -7.99 26.21 -23.05
CA ILE A 227 -7.19 25.81 -21.91
C ILE A 227 -6.71 27.06 -21.17
N TRP A 228 -6.96 27.13 -19.85
CA TRP A 228 -6.42 28.18 -19.00
C TRP A 228 -4.94 28.00 -18.77
N ARG A 229 -4.13 29.03 -18.96
CA ARG A 229 -2.69 29.04 -18.78
C ARG A 229 -2.27 30.11 -17.81
N LEU A 230 -1.52 29.74 -16.78
CA LEU A 230 -0.91 30.63 -15.82
C LEU A 230 0.55 30.84 -16.18
N ARG A 231 0.93 32.08 -16.52
CA ARG A 231 2.29 32.43 -16.96
C ARG A 231 3.00 33.30 -15.93
N GLN A 232 4.27 33.03 -15.70
CA GLN A 232 5.20 33.90 -15.00
C GLN A 232 6.34 34.31 -15.93
N SER A 233 6.83 35.58 -15.79
CA SER A 233 8.06 35.98 -16.47
C SER A 233 9.27 35.32 -15.87
N GLY A 234 10.21 34.79 -16.71
CA GLY A 234 11.33 33.98 -16.27
C GLY A 234 12.56 34.75 -15.73
N GLY A 235 12.63 36.07 -15.85
CA GLY A 235 13.85 36.86 -15.58
C GLY A 235 14.46 36.71 -14.16
N ALA A 236 13.67 36.34 -13.15
CA ALA A 236 14.08 36.06 -11.77
C ALA A 236 13.79 34.64 -11.34
N GLY A 237 13.52 33.74 -12.32
CA GLY A 237 12.97 32.39 -12.08
C GLY A 237 11.47 32.43 -11.81
N ALA A 238 10.78 31.32 -12.04
CA ALA A 238 9.36 31.16 -11.76
C ALA A 238 9.13 30.11 -10.67
N ARG A 239 8.08 30.30 -9.87
CA ARG A 239 7.70 29.34 -8.83
C ARG A 239 6.19 29.15 -8.82
N TYR A 240 5.78 27.92 -9.04
CA TYR A 240 4.40 27.49 -8.90
C TYR A 240 4.21 26.74 -7.59
N CYS A 241 3.13 27.08 -6.88
CA CYS A 241 2.68 26.42 -5.67
C CYS A 241 1.29 25.85 -5.96
N VAL A 242 1.20 24.53 -6.10
CA VAL A 242 -0.03 23.84 -6.45
C VAL A 242 -0.60 23.18 -5.21
N SER A 243 -1.73 23.69 -4.69
CA SER A 243 -2.45 23.07 -3.58
C SER A 243 -3.10 21.76 -4.03
N LEU A 244 -2.99 20.75 -3.20
CA LEU A 244 -3.53 19.42 -3.39
C LEU A 244 -4.58 19.20 -2.30
N VAL A 245 -5.87 19.06 -2.66
CA VAL A 245 -6.95 18.99 -1.67
C VAL A 245 -7.97 17.91 -2.04
N THR A 246 -8.30 17.05 -1.07
CA THR A 246 -9.47 16.18 -1.09
C THR A 246 -10.32 16.48 0.15
N GLU A 247 -11.63 16.73 -0.03
CA GLU A 247 -12.53 17.08 1.06
C GLU A 247 -13.98 16.65 0.74
N GLN A 248 -14.77 16.32 1.76
CA GLN A 248 -16.20 16.02 1.62
C GLN A 248 -17.01 17.32 1.83
N CYS A 249 -16.93 18.25 0.91
CA CYS A 249 -17.63 19.54 0.97
C CYS A 249 -18.75 19.70 -0.06
N GLY A 250 -18.86 18.78 -1.02
CA GLY A 250 -19.94 18.72 -2.03
C GLY A 250 -19.98 19.86 -3.05
N ASP A 251 -19.07 20.84 -2.96
CA ASP A 251 -19.12 22.06 -3.77
C ASP A 251 -17.72 22.52 -4.17
N ALA A 252 -17.53 22.78 -5.47
CA ALA A 252 -16.24 23.19 -6.03
C ALA A 252 -15.80 24.60 -5.54
N THR A 253 -16.76 25.48 -5.21
CA THR A 253 -16.45 26.83 -4.73
C THR A 253 -15.97 26.81 -3.28
N ILE A 254 -16.59 25.96 -2.43
CA ILE A 254 -16.15 25.74 -1.05
C ILE A 254 -14.75 25.12 -1.08
N TRP A 255 -14.55 24.11 -1.90
CA TRP A 255 -13.25 23.46 -2.11
C TRP A 255 -12.18 24.48 -2.54
N ALA A 256 -12.48 25.37 -3.52
CA ALA A 256 -11.53 26.35 -4.01
C ALA A 256 -11.07 27.34 -2.93
N LYS A 257 -11.97 27.74 -2.02
CA LYS A 257 -11.59 28.55 -0.85
C LYS A 257 -10.58 27.85 0.02
N ARG A 258 -10.80 26.56 0.30
CA ARG A 258 -9.89 25.73 1.09
C ARG A 258 -8.53 25.57 0.40
N ALA A 259 -8.53 25.28 -0.89
CA ALA A 259 -7.32 25.13 -1.69
C ALA A 259 -6.48 26.42 -1.74
N ASN A 260 -7.13 27.60 -1.84
CA ASN A 260 -6.44 28.89 -1.73
C ASN A 260 -5.82 29.08 -0.33
N GLN A 261 -6.53 28.73 0.75
CA GLN A 261 -5.99 28.81 2.12
C GLN A 261 -4.73 27.95 2.29
N VAL A 262 -4.72 26.72 1.73
CA VAL A 262 -3.55 25.81 1.77
C VAL A 262 -2.37 26.45 1.04
N ARG A 263 -2.59 27.02 -0.17
CA ARG A 263 -1.54 27.72 -0.91
C ARG A 263 -1.02 28.93 -0.16
N ASP A 264 -1.93 29.81 0.28
CA ASP A 264 -1.57 31.08 0.91
C ASP A 264 -0.78 30.85 2.20
N ALA A 265 -1.16 29.84 3.00
CA ALA A 265 -0.43 29.45 4.18
C ALA A 265 1.01 28.98 3.83
N PHE A 266 1.18 28.21 2.75
CA PHE A 266 2.49 27.77 2.29
C PHE A 266 3.33 28.92 1.71
N VAL A 267 2.74 29.79 0.89
CA VAL A 267 3.41 30.95 0.28
C VAL A 267 3.87 31.97 1.32
N ALA A 268 3.17 32.06 2.45
CA ALA A 268 3.57 32.93 3.57
C ALA A 268 4.82 32.45 4.32
N LEU A 269 5.25 31.20 4.10
CA LEU A 269 6.49 30.68 4.70
C LEU A 269 7.72 31.25 3.98
N ASP A 270 8.80 31.40 4.74
CA ASP A 270 10.10 31.64 4.14
C ASP A 270 10.50 30.45 3.25
N ARG A 271 10.91 30.74 2.02
CA ARG A 271 11.19 29.73 0.99
C ARG A 271 12.32 28.78 1.39
N GLU A 272 13.42 29.32 1.89
CA GLU A 272 14.60 28.53 2.27
C GLU A 272 14.29 27.69 3.50
N HIS A 273 13.56 28.25 4.45
CA HIS A 273 13.11 27.53 5.64
C HIS A 273 12.16 26.36 5.28
N ALA A 274 11.18 26.56 4.39
CA ALA A 274 10.29 25.52 3.93
C ALA A 274 11.06 24.36 3.24
N ARG A 275 12.01 24.71 2.36
CA ARG A 275 12.89 23.72 1.69
C ARG A 275 13.73 22.94 2.68
N THR A 276 14.39 23.62 3.61
CA THR A 276 15.21 23.00 4.66
C THR A 276 14.40 22.03 5.54
N ARG A 277 13.17 22.41 5.90
CA ARG A 277 12.27 21.53 6.68
C ARG A 277 11.87 20.29 5.90
N HIS A 278 11.55 20.41 4.62
CA HIS A 278 11.26 19.29 3.73
C HIS A 278 12.46 18.33 3.66
N GLU A 279 13.64 18.82 3.39
CA GLU A 279 14.86 18.00 3.32
C GLU A 279 15.19 17.32 4.66
N ARG A 280 15.02 18.02 5.78
CA ARG A 280 15.22 17.47 7.13
C ARG A 280 14.24 16.34 7.43
N TRP A 281 13.00 16.47 6.98
CA TRP A 281 12.01 15.40 7.15
C TRP A 281 12.47 14.11 6.45
N TRP A 282 12.93 14.20 5.20
CA TRP A 282 13.46 13.06 4.46
C TRP A 282 14.74 12.50 5.08
N GLN A 283 15.65 13.34 5.52
CA GLN A 283 16.85 12.90 6.25
C GLN A 283 16.50 12.12 7.51
N THR A 284 15.51 12.59 8.27
CA THR A 284 15.00 11.90 9.47
C THR A 284 14.36 10.57 9.10
N TYR A 285 13.57 10.54 8.02
CA TYR A 285 12.96 9.32 7.50
C TYR A 285 14.03 8.26 7.17
N TRP A 286 15.05 8.61 6.41
CA TRP A 286 16.11 7.71 6.01
C TRP A 286 17.02 7.28 7.16
N ALA A 287 17.21 8.11 8.16
CA ALA A 287 17.98 7.76 9.36
C ALA A 287 17.26 6.79 10.29
N ARG A 288 15.93 6.61 10.12
CA ARG A 288 15.09 5.76 10.99
C ARG A 288 15.46 4.30 10.88
N SER A 289 15.51 3.77 9.67
CA SER A 289 15.86 2.38 9.39
C SER A 289 16.50 2.21 8.02
N TRP A 290 17.38 1.25 7.88
CA TRP A 290 18.07 0.96 6.63
C TRP A 290 18.71 -0.43 6.65
N VAL A 291 18.94 -1.00 5.48
CA VAL A 291 19.71 -2.23 5.25
C VAL A 291 20.73 -1.96 4.16
N ARG A 292 21.97 -2.36 4.38
CA ARG A 292 23.09 -2.26 3.42
C ARG A 292 23.81 -3.61 3.41
N ALA A 293 23.45 -4.45 2.46
CA ALA A 293 24.12 -5.72 2.19
C ALA A 293 25.12 -5.54 1.04
N THR A 294 26.24 -6.21 1.10
CA THR A 294 27.31 -6.21 0.10
C THR A 294 27.96 -7.59 0.02
N GLY A 295 28.85 -7.78 -0.94
CA GLY A 295 29.58 -9.05 -1.10
C GLY A 295 29.11 -9.89 -2.29
N SER A 296 28.01 -9.52 -2.93
CA SER A 296 27.57 -10.08 -4.22
C SER A 296 26.65 -9.12 -4.97
N ASP A 297 26.46 -9.32 -6.28
CA ASP A 297 25.49 -8.55 -7.07
C ASP A 297 24.07 -8.68 -6.50
N THR A 298 23.68 -9.86 -6.06
CA THR A 298 22.38 -10.10 -5.42
C THR A 298 22.20 -9.30 -4.13
N ALA A 299 23.25 -9.23 -3.29
CA ALA A 299 23.22 -8.44 -2.05
C ALA A 299 23.04 -6.95 -2.32
N ASP A 300 23.80 -6.40 -3.28
CA ASP A 300 23.71 -4.99 -3.69
C ASP A 300 22.33 -4.66 -4.27
N ARG A 301 21.82 -5.52 -5.16
CA ARG A 301 20.47 -5.38 -5.76
C ARG A 301 19.35 -5.48 -4.71
N ALA A 302 19.47 -6.39 -3.74
CA ALA A 302 18.52 -6.54 -2.65
C ALA A 302 18.49 -5.30 -1.76
N SER A 303 19.65 -4.73 -1.43
CA SER A 303 19.76 -3.45 -0.69
C SER A 303 19.08 -2.30 -1.44
N ALA A 304 19.34 -2.19 -2.75
CA ALA A 304 18.73 -1.17 -3.59
C ALA A 304 17.19 -1.35 -3.69
N ALA A 305 16.71 -2.59 -3.83
CA ALA A 305 15.27 -2.90 -3.88
C ALA A 305 14.58 -2.61 -2.54
N TYR A 306 15.23 -2.94 -1.41
CA TYR A 306 14.74 -2.60 -0.07
C TYR A 306 14.56 -1.09 0.09
N ARG A 307 15.56 -0.30 -0.28
CA ARG A 307 15.50 1.16 -0.24
C ARG A 307 14.39 1.72 -1.13
N ARG A 308 14.23 1.20 -2.36
CA ARG A 308 13.13 1.60 -3.26
C ARG A 308 11.76 1.30 -2.68
N ASN A 309 11.57 0.13 -2.07
CA ASN A 309 10.32 -0.21 -1.38
C ASN A 309 10.01 0.77 -0.24
N GLN A 310 10.99 1.10 0.62
CA GLN A 310 10.83 2.11 1.66
C GLN A 310 10.40 3.46 1.06
N TYR A 311 11.03 3.89 -0.04
CA TYR A 311 10.71 5.13 -0.72
C TYR A 311 9.26 5.15 -1.23
N ILE A 312 8.87 4.14 -2.01
CA ILE A 312 7.52 4.05 -2.61
C ILE A 312 6.43 4.08 -1.54
N VAL A 313 6.62 3.34 -0.44
CA VAL A 313 5.65 3.34 0.66
C VAL A 313 5.57 4.71 1.33
N ALA A 314 6.70 5.41 1.47
CA ALA A 314 6.72 6.76 2.06
C ALA A 314 5.92 7.78 1.26
N LEU A 315 5.78 7.60 -0.06
CA LEU A 315 5.12 8.59 -0.93
C LEU A 315 3.60 8.75 -0.67
N GLY A 316 2.92 7.69 -0.20
CA GLY A 316 1.47 7.72 0.03
C GLY A 316 1.02 7.02 1.32
N GLY A 317 1.96 6.52 2.15
CA GLY A 317 1.67 5.60 3.26
C GLY A 317 0.95 6.23 4.45
N THR A 318 0.93 7.55 4.60
CA THR A 318 0.31 8.25 5.74
C THR A 318 -1.00 8.96 5.40
N GLY A 319 -1.55 8.71 4.20
CA GLY A 319 -2.86 9.21 3.81
C GLY A 319 -4.00 8.57 4.63
N PRO A 320 -5.25 9.05 4.51
CA PRO A 320 -6.36 8.59 5.35
C PRO A 320 -6.87 7.18 5.04
N TYR A 321 -6.44 6.57 3.93
CA TYR A 321 -6.76 5.19 3.55
C TYR A 321 -5.49 4.40 3.23
N PRO A 322 -5.54 3.07 3.34
CA PRO A 322 -4.40 2.22 3.03
C PRO A 322 -3.89 2.40 1.59
N LEU A 323 -2.60 2.16 1.41
CA LEU A 323 -2.04 1.92 0.08
C LEU A 323 -2.73 0.71 -0.56
N LYS A 324 -2.97 0.78 -1.85
CA LYS A 324 -3.49 -0.35 -2.63
C LYS A 324 -2.32 -1.09 -3.27
N PHE A 325 -2.38 -2.43 -3.27
CA PHE A 325 -1.37 -3.25 -3.93
C PHE A 325 -1.31 -2.97 -5.45
N ASN A 326 -2.46 -2.71 -6.06
CA ASN A 326 -2.66 -2.49 -7.49
C ASN A 326 -2.54 -1.01 -7.86
N GLY A 327 -1.34 -0.49 -7.89
CA GLY A 327 -1.01 0.86 -8.37
C GLY A 327 -0.99 1.96 -7.31
N SER A 328 -1.46 1.72 -6.08
CA SER A 328 -1.44 2.74 -5.01
C SER A 328 -1.95 4.11 -5.48
N VAL A 329 -1.23 5.18 -5.17
CA VAL A 329 -1.49 6.56 -5.64
C VAL A 329 -0.78 6.89 -6.96
N LEU A 330 -0.11 5.92 -7.56
CA LEU A 330 0.83 6.09 -8.66
C LEU A 330 0.37 5.44 -9.99
N THR A 331 -0.93 5.14 -10.14
CA THR A 331 -1.48 4.68 -11.42
C THR A 331 -1.24 5.70 -12.53
N MET A 332 -1.15 5.21 -13.75
CA MET A 332 -0.88 6.00 -14.96
C MET A 332 -1.70 5.47 -16.13
N GLU A 333 -1.82 6.26 -17.17
CA GLU A 333 -2.35 5.76 -18.44
C GLU A 333 -1.47 4.65 -19.02
N GLY A 334 -2.07 3.78 -19.79
CA GLY A 334 -1.34 2.70 -20.44
C GLY A 334 -2.11 2.09 -21.61
N SER A 335 -1.47 1.15 -22.26
CA SER A 335 -2.06 0.35 -23.33
C SER A 335 -1.39 -1.02 -23.40
N ASP A 336 -2.14 -2.01 -23.83
CA ASP A 336 -1.68 -3.30 -24.29
C ASP A 336 -2.03 -3.49 -25.78
N GLU A 337 -2.02 -4.71 -26.29
CA GLU A 337 -2.33 -5.00 -27.69
C GLU A 337 -3.78 -4.67 -28.06
N ASP A 338 -4.72 -4.83 -27.11
CA ASP A 338 -6.16 -4.74 -27.36
C ASP A 338 -6.81 -3.50 -26.76
N HIS A 339 -6.22 -2.91 -25.70
CA HIS A 339 -6.86 -1.87 -24.90
C HIS A 339 -5.93 -0.70 -24.61
N SER A 340 -6.53 0.46 -24.41
CA SER A 340 -5.88 1.61 -23.79
C SER A 340 -6.73 2.11 -22.63
N TRP A 341 -6.09 2.63 -21.59
CA TRP A 341 -6.78 3.09 -20.38
C TRP A 341 -6.25 4.43 -19.89
N ASP A 342 -7.14 5.16 -19.26
CA ASP A 342 -6.84 6.40 -18.57
C ASP A 342 -6.14 6.15 -17.21
N PRO A 343 -5.60 7.18 -16.55
CA PRO A 343 -4.92 7.02 -15.27
C PRO A 343 -5.80 6.54 -14.11
N ASP A 344 -7.12 6.57 -14.24
CA ASP A 344 -8.06 6.12 -13.22
C ASP A 344 -8.31 4.61 -13.27
N TYR A 345 -8.01 3.98 -14.41
CA TYR A 345 -8.20 2.54 -14.55
C TYR A 345 -7.32 1.79 -13.56
N ARG A 346 -7.93 0.80 -12.93
CA ARG A 346 -7.26 -0.05 -11.96
C ARG A 346 -7.80 -1.47 -12.08
N ARG A 347 -6.98 -2.37 -12.54
CA ARG A 347 -7.32 -3.79 -12.52
C ARG A 347 -7.63 -4.23 -11.09
N TRP A 348 -8.59 -5.10 -10.90
CA TRP A 348 -9.10 -5.54 -9.60
C TRP A 348 -9.88 -4.46 -8.83
N GLY A 349 -10.05 -3.27 -9.39
CA GLY A 349 -10.95 -2.23 -8.95
C GLY A 349 -10.59 -1.49 -7.66
N GLY A 350 -11.59 -0.83 -7.08
CA GLY A 350 -11.49 -0.03 -5.87
C GLY A 350 -11.39 -0.80 -4.55
N PRO A 351 -11.94 -2.03 -4.36
CA PRO A 351 -11.82 -2.78 -3.12
C PRO A 351 -10.38 -3.09 -2.71
N TYR A 352 -10.17 -3.32 -1.42
CA TYR A 352 -8.92 -3.82 -0.87
C TYR A 352 -8.95 -5.35 -0.87
N TRP A 353 -7.93 -5.96 -1.41
CA TRP A 353 -7.67 -7.39 -1.36
C TRP A 353 -6.74 -7.65 -0.18
N PHE A 354 -7.23 -8.31 0.87
CA PHE A 354 -6.45 -8.53 2.08
C PHE A 354 -5.19 -9.33 1.78
N GLN A 355 -5.32 -10.38 0.97
CA GLN A 355 -4.24 -11.27 0.56
C GLN A 355 -3.01 -10.52 0.02
N ASN A 356 -3.20 -9.46 -0.75
CA ASN A 356 -2.14 -8.64 -1.32
C ASN A 356 -1.78 -7.46 -0.40
N THR A 357 -2.81 -6.71 0.06
CA THR A 357 -2.61 -5.44 0.79
C THR A 357 -1.81 -5.62 2.07
N ARG A 358 -2.04 -6.71 2.83
CA ARG A 358 -1.34 -6.97 4.10
C ARG A 358 0.18 -7.02 3.97
N LEU A 359 0.67 -7.52 2.83
CA LEU A 359 2.11 -7.69 2.59
C LEU A 359 2.87 -6.37 2.52
N ILE A 360 2.21 -5.29 2.11
CA ILE A 360 2.77 -3.92 2.14
C ILE A 360 3.11 -3.53 3.59
N TYR A 361 2.26 -3.93 4.55
CA TYR A 361 2.30 -3.46 5.94
C TYR A 361 3.24 -4.26 6.83
N TRP A 362 3.43 -5.57 6.59
CA TRP A 362 4.29 -6.40 7.42
C TRP A 362 5.73 -5.88 7.53
N GLY A 363 6.31 -5.40 6.44
CA GLY A 363 7.67 -4.84 6.43
C GLY A 363 7.80 -3.52 7.20
N LEU A 364 6.71 -2.77 7.36
CA LEU A 364 6.72 -1.45 8.00
C LEU A 364 7.03 -1.50 9.49
N LEU A 365 6.78 -2.63 10.15
CA LEU A 365 7.11 -2.86 11.56
C LEU A 365 8.62 -2.71 11.78
N ALA A 366 9.43 -3.48 11.07
CA ALA A 366 10.89 -3.42 11.18
C ALA A 366 11.48 -2.14 10.55
N MET A 367 10.78 -1.48 9.64
CA MET A 367 11.13 -0.15 9.14
C MET A 367 10.85 0.96 10.15
N GLY A 368 10.07 0.71 11.20
CA GLY A 368 9.63 1.74 12.15
C GLY A 368 8.68 2.78 11.54
N SER A 369 8.04 2.45 10.42
CA SER A 369 7.11 3.33 9.70
C SER A 369 5.68 3.23 10.28
N PHE A 370 5.56 3.41 11.59
CA PHE A 370 4.32 3.16 12.33
C PHE A 370 3.17 4.09 11.94
N ASP A 371 3.47 5.30 11.49
CA ASP A 371 2.44 6.23 11.01
C ASP A 371 1.79 5.73 9.72
N SER A 372 2.54 5.00 8.89
CA SER A 372 2.02 4.37 7.67
C SER A 372 1.17 3.12 7.94
N ILE A 373 1.21 2.57 9.18
CA ILE A 373 0.36 1.46 9.60
C ILE A 373 -1.05 1.94 9.97
N ARG A 374 -1.18 3.16 10.51
CA ARG A 374 -2.46 3.70 11.00
C ARG A 374 -3.59 3.62 9.96
N PRO A 375 -3.42 4.02 8.70
CA PRO A 375 -4.49 3.94 7.70
C PRO A 375 -5.03 2.53 7.50
N PHE A 376 -4.16 1.52 7.59
CA PHE A 376 -4.55 0.11 7.47
C PHE A 376 -5.40 -0.35 8.67
N ALA A 377 -4.95 -0.06 9.88
CA ALA A 377 -5.72 -0.39 11.10
C ALA A 377 -7.03 0.42 11.19
N ASP A 378 -7.01 1.70 10.80
CA ASP A 378 -8.19 2.57 10.78
C ASP A 378 -9.27 2.07 9.80
N LEU A 379 -8.89 1.45 8.67
CA LEU A 379 -9.86 0.85 7.74
C LEU A 379 -10.70 -0.21 8.44
N PHE A 380 -10.07 -1.15 9.15
CA PHE A 380 -10.78 -2.23 9.86
C PHE A 380 -11.56 -1.72 11.07
N LEU A 381 -11.01 -0.78 11.83
CA LEU A 381 -11.71 -0.17 12.95
C LEU A 381 -12.96 0.61 12.49
N ARG A 382 -12.82 1.39 11.42
CA ARG A 382 -13.90 2.23 10.85
C ARG A 382 -15.04 1.40 10.28
N THR A 383 -14.74 0.24 9.71
CA THR A 383 -15.71 -0.67 9.12
C THR A 383 -16.25 -1.72 10.11
N LEU A 384 -15.72 -1.79 11.33
CA LEU A 384 -16.11 -2.78 12.34
C LEU A 384 -17.63 -2.82 12.64
N PRO A 385 -18.38 -1.70 12.69
CA PRO A 385 -19.84 -1.72 12.86
C PRO A 385 -20.55 -2.51 11.76
N VAL A 386 -20.15 -2.36 10.50
CA VAL A 386 -20.69 -3.11 9.35
C VAL A 386 -20.46 -4.61 9.50
N HIS A 387 -19.27 -5.01 9.99
CA HIS A 387 -18.93 -6.43 10.17
C HIS A 387 -19.66 -7.07 11.34
N ARG A 388 -19.89 -6.33 12.42
CA ARG A 388 -20.74 -6.79 13.54
C ARG A 388 -22.17 -7.01 13.07
N GLU A 389 -22.73 -6.06 12.31
CA GLU A 389 -24.07 -6.20 11.75
C GLU A 389 -24.15 -7.38 10.79
N ARG A 390 -23.12 -7.60 9.96
CA ARG A 390 -23.03 -8.77 9.08
C ARG A 390 -23.13 -10.07 9.87
N CYS A 391 -22.34 -10.26 10.95
CA CYS A 391 -22.39 -11.47 11.77
C CYS A 391 -23.78 -11.67 12.40
N ARG A 392 -24.35 -10.59 12.95
CA ARG A 392 -25.69 -10.61 13.52
C ARG A 392 -26.77 -10.97 12.49
N ARG A 393 -26.71 -10.35 11.30
CA ARG A 393 -27.72 -10.49 10.25
C ARG A 393 -27.63 -11.82 9.51
N TYR A 394 -26.41 -12.26 9.20
CA TYR A 394 -26.18 -13.45 8.39
C TYR A 394 -26.25 -14.73 9.19
N TRP A 395 -25.76 -14.72 10.42
CA TRP A 395 -25.62 -15.94 11.22
C TRP A 395 -26.26 -15.88 12.61
N GLY A 396 -26.83 -14.75 13.01
CA GLY A 396 -27.55 -14.59 14.28
C GLY A 396 -26.65 -14.56 15.53
N HIS A 397 -25.34 -14.30 15.38
CA HIS A 397 -24.38 -14.25 16.49
C HIS A 397 -23.51 -12.99 16.47
N GLY A 398 -22.71 -12.81 17.51
CA GLY A 398 -21.80 -11.68 17.65
C GLY A 398 -20.46 -11.88 16.95
N GLY A 399 -19.55 -10.93 17.17
CA GLY A 399 -18.23 -10.92 16.57
C GLY A 399 -18.15 -10.19 15.23
N ALA A 400 -17.00 -10.27 14.59
CA ALA A 400 -16.76 -9.68 13.28
C ALA A 400 -15.83 -10.56 12.44
N CYS A 401 -16.18 -10.71 11.15
CA CYS A 401 -15.30 -11.25 10.12
C CYS A 401 -15.15 -10.21 9.01
N PHE A 402 -13.98 -10.16 8.39
CA PHE A 402 -13.68 -9.21 7.33
C PHE A 402 -13.63 -9.93 5.99
N PRO A 403 -14.32 -9.43 4.94
CA PRO A 403 -14.17 -9.96 3.59
C PRO A 403 -12.71 -9.90 3.13
N GLU A 404 -12.28 -10.92 2.40
CA GLU A 404 -10.98 -10.88 1.74
C GLU A 404 -10.91 -9.69 0.77
N THR A 405 -11.95 -9.51 -0.05
CA THR A 405 -12.12 -8.34 -0.92
C THR A 405 -13.10 -7.35 -0.29
N MET A 406 -12.58 -6.29 0.29
CA MET A 406 -13.38 -5.36 1.08
C MET A 406 -13.35 -3.95 0.48
N THR A 407 -14.52 -3.33 0.32
CA THR A 407 -14.61 -1.90 -0.02
C THR A 407 -14.13 -1.01 1.14
N ALA A 408 -13.85 0.27 0.87
CA ALA A 408 -13.45 1.23 1.91
C ALA A 408 -14.52 1.47 2.99
N TRP A 409 -15.75 0.99 2.77
CA TRP A 409 -16.89 1.06 3.71
C TRP A 409 -17.34 -0.30 4.25
N GLY A 410 -16.57 -1.37 4.00
CA GLY A 410 -16.73 -2.66 4.69
C GLY A 410 -17.63 -3.68 3.98
N THR A 411 -18.11 -3.43 2.76
CA THR A 411 -18.91 -4.39 2.00
C THR A 411 -18.07 -5.29 1.10
N PHE A 412 -18.60 -6.45 0.71
CA PHE A 412 -18.09 -7.17 -0.46
C PHE A 412 -18.29 -6.33 -1.73
N ARG A 413 -17.49 -6.56 -2.76
CA ARG A 413 -17.81 -6.07 -4.10
C ARG A 413 -18.98 -6.86 -4.70
N PRO A 414 -19.79 -6.29 -5.62
CA PRO A 414 -20.97 -6.97 -6.17
C PRO A 414 -20.66 -8.31 -6.84
N ASN A 415 -19.56 -8.41 -7.60
CA ASN A 415 -19.14 -9.66 -8.24
C ASN A 415 -18.88 -10.80 -7.24
N ASP A 416 -18.42 -10.49 -6.03
CA ASP A 416 -18.16 -11.50 -5.00
C ASP A 416 -19.43 -11.89 -4.25
N TYR A 417 -20.21 -10.90 -3.83
CA TYR A 417 -21.43 -11.16 -3.08
C TYR A 417 -22.50 -11.85 -3.93
N GLY A 418 -22.55 -11.51 -5.22
CA GLY A 418 -23.53 -12.01 -6.19
C GLY A 418 -24.44 -10.90 -6.71
N LEU A 419 -24.67 -10.89 -8.02
CA LEU A 419 -25.39 -9.83 -8.73
C LEU A 419 -26.90 -9.92 -8.58
N ASN A 420 -27.47 -11.11 -8.77
CA ASN A 420 -28.88 -11.39 -8.54
C ASN A 420 -29.06 -12.07 -7.17
N ARG A 421 -29.89 -11.47 -6.32
CA ARG A 421 -30.13 -11.93 -4.95
C ARG A 421 -31.53 -12.49 -4.76
N ASP A 422 -32.35 -12.61 -5.82
CA ASP A 422 -33.72 -13.13 -5.73
C ASP A 422 -33.75 -14.58 -5.25
N GLY A 423 -34.35 -14.80 -4.07
CA GLY A 423 -34.40 -16.11 -3.44
C GLY A 423 -33.08 -16.66 -2.89
N VAL A 424 -31.99 -15.88 -2.93
CA VAL A 424 -30.69 -16.27 -2.38
C VAL A 424 -30.59 -15.83 -0.92
N PRO A 425 -30.23 -16.73 0.02
CA PRO A 425 -30.01 -16.37 1.41
C PRO A 425 -28.98 -15.24 1.57
N VAL A 426 -29.21 -14.35 2.53
CA VAL A 426 -28.39 -13.15 2.73
C VAL A 426 -26.94 -13.50 3.06
N GLU A 427 -26.68 -14.61 3.75
CA GLU A 427 -25.36 -15.10 4.13
C GLU A 427 -24.59 -15.76 2.97
N HIS A 428 -25.27 -16.06 1.86
CA HIS A 428 -24.60 -16.72 0.73
C HIS A 428 -23.77 -15.74 -0.09
N VAL A 429 -22.46 -15.89 -0.09
CA VAL A 429 -21.51 -15.19 -0.96
C VAL A 429 -21.29 -16.02 -2.22
N ALA A 430 -21.50 -15.43 -3.40
CA ALA A 430 -21.48 -16.16 -4.67
C ALA A 430 -20.08 -16.65 -5.06
N ASN A 431 -19.06 -15.80 -4.88
CA ASN A 431 -17.67 -16.12 -5.23
C ASN A 431 -17.08 -17.15 -4.25
N PRO A 432 -16.75 -18.39 -4.70
CA PRO A 432 -16.21 -19.41 -3.82
C PRO A 432 -14.82 -19.10 -3.26
N TYR A 433 -14.02 -18.25 -3.91
CA TYR A 433 -12.70 -17.84 -3.43
C TYR A 433 -12.79 -17.10 -2.09
N VAL A 434 -13.80 -16.29 -1.88
CA VAL A 434 -13.93 -15.42 -0.70
C VAL A 434 -15.06 -15.84 0.25
N ARG A 435 -15.89 -16.81 -0.15
CA ARG A 435 -17.11 -17.21 0.58
C ARG A 435 -16.87 -17.59 2.04
N HIS A 436 -15.85 -18.38 2.31
CA HIS A 436 -15.49 -18.87 3.64
C HIS A 436 -14.05 -18.53 4.02
N TYR A 437 -13.53 -17.44 3.47
CA TYR A 437 -12.19 -16.95 3.76
C TYR A 437 -12.22 -16.07 5.02
N TRP A 438 -11.99 -16.70 6.20
CA TRP A 438 -12.03 -16.00 7.50
C TRP A 438 -10.62 -15.69 8.05
N GLN A 439 -9.61 -16.37 7.57
CA GLN A 439 -8.24 -16.33 8.04
C GLN A 439 -7.65 -14.90 8.07
N GLY A 440 -8.02 -14.03 7.12
CA GLY A 440 -7.50 -12.67 7.07
C GLY A 440 -7.71 -11.87 8.36
N ALA A 441 -8.80 -12.13 9.10
CA ALA A 441 -9.04 -11.50 10.41
C ALA A 441 -8.04 -11.96 11.49
N LEU A 442 -7.59 -13.21 11.45
CA LEU A 442 -6.57 -13.74 12.36
C LEU A 442 -5.18 -13.21 12.03
N GLU A 443 -4.85 -13.07 10.73
CA GLU A 443 -3.60 -12.45 10.32
C GLU A 443 -3.56 -10.96 10.68
N LEU A 444 -4.66 -10.22 10.49
CA LEU A 444 -4.79 -8.85 10.99
C LEU A 444 -4.56 -8.79 12.51
N SER A 445 -5.15 -9.73 13.26
CA SER A 445 -4.97 -9.83 14.71
C SER A 445 -3.50 -10.05 15.08
N THR A 446 -2.81 -10.93 14.37
CA THR A 446 -1.37 -11.18 14.53
C THR A 446 -0.55 -9.92 14.25
N PHE A 447 -0.87 -9.22 13.17
CA PHE A 447 -0.22 -7.96 12.81
C PHE A 447 -0.41 -6.85 13.88
N LEU A 448 -1.63 -6.70 14.43
CA LEU A 448 -1.90 -5.74 15.50
C LEU A 448 -1.15 -6.08 16.79
N ILE A 449 -1.02 -7.37 17.13
CA ILE A 449 -0.20 -7.84 18.24
C ILE A 449 1.26 -7.43 18.03
N ASP A 450 1.80 -7.65 16.85
CA ASP A 450 3.18 -7.28 16.53
C ASP A 450 3.35 -5.75 16.54
N TRP A 451 2.41 -5.00 16.00
CA TRP A 451 2.48 -3.53 16.08
C TRP A 451 2.50 -3.03 17.52
N TYR A 452 1.68 -3.58 18.40
CA TYR A 452 1.73 -3.29 19.83
C TYR A 452 3.08 -3.72 20.45
N SER A 453 3.58 -4.90 20.10
CA SER A 453 4.88 -5.39 20.59
C SER A 453 6.03 -4.45 20.20
N TYR A 454 6.04 -3.96 18.95
CA TYR A 454 7.06 -3.06 18.42
C TYR A 454 6.98 -1.62 18.96
N THR A 455 5.82 -1.20 19.46
CA THR A 455 5.61 0.20 19.89
C THR A 455 5.38 0.36 21.36
N ARG A 456 4.83 -0.64 22.03
CA ARG A 456 4.30 -0.57 23.41
C ARG A 456 3.35 0.61 23.61
N SER A 457 2.65 1.03 22.57
CA SER A 457 1.75 2.17 22.57
C SER A 457 0.39 1.84 23.19
N ASP A 458 -0.02 2.59 24.23
CA ASP A 458 -1.34 2.48 24.83
C ASP A 458 -2.46 2.75 23.81
N GLU A 459 -2.24 3.66 22.86
CA GLU A 459 -3.19 3.93 21.78
C GLU A 459 -3.37 2.69 20.90
N VAL A 460 -2.29 2.02 20.49
CA VAL A 460 -2.37 0.80 19.68
C VAL A 460 -3.14 -0.28 20.44
N HIS A 461 -2.86 -0.45 21.73
CA HIS A 461 -3.52 -1.43 22.59
C HIS A 461 -5.02 -1.16 22.73
N THR A 462 -5.39 0.07 23.12
CA THR A 462 -6.77 0.39 23.52
C THR A 462 -7.69 0.71 22.34
N ARG A 463 -7.15 1.32 21.29
CA ARG A 463 -7.94 1.74 20.13
C ARG A 463 -8.07 0.65 19.06
N TYR A 464 -7.01 -0.13 18.80
CA TYR A 464 -6.99 -1.08 17.70
C TYR A 464 -6.97 -2.53 18.16
N LEU A 465 -5.98 -2.92 18.95
CA LEU A 465 -5.73 -4.31 19.29
C LEU A 465 -6.91 -4.96 20.00
N VAL A 466 -7.26 -4.48 21.19
CA VAL A 466 -8.31 -5.12 21.99
C VAL A 466 -9.68 -5.04 21.32
N PRO A 467 -10.16 -3.89 20.78
CA PRO A 467 -11.47 -3.80 20.16
C PRO A 467 -11.65 -4.71 18.93
N ILE A 468 -10.63 -4.80 18.07
CA ILE A 468 -10.73 -5.61 16.84
C ILE A 468 -10.63 -7.10 17.19
N ILE A 469 -9.61 -7.49 17.98
CA ILE A 469 -9.37 -8.92 18.23
C ILE A 469 -10.48 -9.55 19.08
N ARG A 470 -11.07 -8.81 20.00
CA ARG A 470 -12.24 -9.27 20.75
C ARG A 470 -13.36 -9.74 19.82
N GLU A 471 -13.68 -8.95 18.81
CA GLU A 471 -14.76 -9.30 17.87
C GLU A 471 -14.34 -10.43 16.91
N VAL A 472 -13.09 -10.48 16.50
CA VAL A 472 -12.56 -11.58 15.66
C VAL A 472 -12.62 -12.91 16.41
N LEU A 473 -12.12 -12.98 17.64
CA LEU A 473 -12.15 -14.24 18.41
C LEU A 473 -13.58 -14.61 18.84
N ARG A 474 -14.44 -13.62 19.10
CA ARG A 474 -15.86 -13.84 19.34
C ARG A 474 -16.56 -14.50 18.15
N PHE A 475 -16.22 -14.08 16.91
CA PHE A 475 -16.72 -14.73 15.71
C PHE A 475 -16.41 -16.23 15.74
N TYR A 476 -15.15 -16.63 15.95
CA TYR A 476 -14.78 -18.07 15.99
C TYR A 476 -15.42 -18.82 17.16
N GLN A 477 -15.66 -18.17 18.29
CA GLN A 477 -16.34 -18.79 19.44
C GLN A 477 -17.81 -19.11 19.15
N GLU A 478 -18.51 -18.23 18.43
CA GLU A 478 -19.95 -18.32 18.22
C GLU A 478 -20.33 -18.93 16.85
N HIS A 479 -19.48 -18.81 15.84
CA HIS A 479 -19.76 -19.25 14.47
C HIS A 479 -19.72 -20.77 14.28
N TYR A 480 -18.90 -21.47 15.07
CA TYR A 480 -18.68 -22.90 14.94
C TYR A 480 -19.19 -23.67 16.17
N PRO A 481 -20.51 -24.02 16.19
CA PRO A 481 -21.12 -24.68 17.34
C PRO A 481 -20.87 -26.19 17.35
N LEU A 482 -20.49 -26.79 16.23
CA LEU A 482 -20.29 -28.24 16.10
C LEU A 482 -19.07 -28.69 16.92
N ARG A 483 -19.24 -29.85 17.55
CA ARG A 483 -18.21 -30.51 18.32
C ARG A 483 -18.03 -31.95 17.85
N SER A 484 -16.79 -32.38 17.76
CA SER A 484 -16.45 -33.79 17.63
C SER A 484 -16.79 -34.57 18.89
N PRO A 485 -16.86 -35.93 18.84
CA PRO A 485 -17.18 -36.74 20.02
C PRO A 485 -16.30 -36.53 21.25
N ASP A 486 -15.06 -36.08 21.05
CA ASP A 486 -14.09 -35.72 22.09
C ASP A 486 -14.25 -34.30 22.63
N GLY A 487 -15.25 -33.53 22.13
CA GLY A 487 -15.50 -32.14 22.52
C GLY A 487 -14.75 -31.08 21.73
N THR A 488 -13.94 -31.47 20.74
CA THR A 488 -13.16 -30.58 19.87
C THR A 488 -14.08 -29.76 18.96
N VAL A 489 -13.83 -28.46 18.84
CA VAL A 489 -14.52 -27.58 17.88
C VAL A 489 -14.18 -28.01 16.46
N GLN A 490 -15.19 -28.17 15.63
CA GLN A 490 -15.02 -28.40 14.19
C GLN A 490 -15.19 -27.09 13.44
N ILE A 491 -14.12 -26.60 12.77
CA ILE A 491 -14.17 -25.43 11.90
C ILE A 491 -14.61 -25.86 10.50
N ALA A 492 -15.93 -25.87 10.29
CA ALA A 492 -16.57 -26.20 9.02
C ALA A 492 -17.99 -25.59 8.94
N PRO A 493 -18.44 -25.07 7.77
CA PRO A 493 -17.69 -24.95 6.53
C PRO A 493 -16.58 -23.87 6.61
N ALA A 494 -15.46 -24.10 5.94
CA ALA A 494 -14.34 -23.15 5.84
C ALA A 494 -13.61 -23.31 4.49
N ALA A 495 -12.79 -22.36 4.14
CA ALA A 495 -11.79 -22.47 3.08
C ALA A 495 -10.39 -22.52 3.71
N SER A 496 -9.46 -23.20 3.10
CA SER A 496 -8.04 -23.07 3.48
C SER A 496 -7.40 -22.10 2.50
N LEU A 497 -7.46 -20.81 2.84
CA LEU A 497 -7.23 -19.65 1.97
C LEU A 497 -8.12 -19.71 0.71
N GLU A 498 -7.74 -18.98 -0.35
CA GLU A 498 -8.33 -19.14 -1.67
C GLU A 498 -7.92 -20.45 -2.37
N THR A 499 -6.93 -21.18 -1.81
CA THR A 499 -6.37 -22.37 -2.44
C THR A 499 -7.32 -23.56 -2.40
N TRP A 500 -8.00 -23.77 -1.28
CA TRP A 500 -8.92 -24.89 -1.09
C TRP A 500 -10.30 -24.37 -0.67
N HIS A 501 -11.24 -24.33 -1.61
CA HIS A 501 -12.57 -23.75 -1.39
C HIS A 501 -13.44 -24.49 -0.38
N THR A 502 -13.11 -25.77 -0.10
CA THR A 502 -13.80 -26.58 0.90
C THR A 502 -12.77 -27.21 1.82
N ALA A 503 -12.87 -26.86 3.10
CA ALA A 503 -11.96 -27.37 4.12
C ALA A 503 -12.71 -27.66 5.44
N VAL A 504 -12.18 -28.62 6.20
CA VAL A 504 -12.53 -28.88 7.59
C VAL A 504 -11.29 -28.70 8.43
N ASP A 505 -11.39 -27.91 9.47
CA ASP A 505 -10.29 -27.57 10.36
C ASP A 505 -9.03 -27.09 9.60
N PRO A 506 -9.13 -25.98 8.84
CA PRO A 506 -8.02 -25.49 8.03
C PRO A 506 -6.86 -25.02 8.91
N THR A 507 -5.67 -25.36 8.46
CA THR A 507 -4.42 -25.08 9.18
C THR A 507 -4.19 -23.59 9.47
N PRO A 508 -4.50 -22.65 8.57
CA PRO A 508 -4.36 -21.22 8.88
C PRO A 508 -5.21 -20.77 10.06
N GLU A 509 -6.47 -21.22 10.16
CA GLU A 509 -7.37 -20.89 11.25
C GLU A 509 -6.92 -21.54 12.57
N LEU A 510 -6.60 -22.83 12.54
CA LEU A 510 -6.11 -23.53 13.71
C LEU A 510 -4.82 -22.91 14.27
N ALA A 511 -3.90 -22.53 13.39
CA ALA A 511 -2.64 -21.89 13.76
C ALA A 511 -2.88 -20.46 14.28
N GLY A 512 -3.72 -19.69 13.57
CA GLY A 512 -4.01 -18.30 13.90
C GLY A 512 -4.70 -18.15 15.23
N ILE A 513 -5.75 -18.92 15.52
CA ILE A 513 -6.45 -18.87 16.81
C ILE A 513 -5.51 -19.21 17.96
N ARG A 514 -4.67 -20.27 17.82
CA ARG A 514 -3.68 -20.63 18.85
C ARG A 514 -2.68 -19.52 19.08
N PHE A 515 -2.09 -19.02 18.00
CA PHE A 515 -1.07 -17.97 18.09
C PHE A 515 -1.65 -16.71 18.75
N VAL A 516 -2.78 -16.21 18.25
CA VAL A 516 -3.41 -14.97 18.74
C VAL A 516 -3.78 -15.12 20.23
N SER A 517 -4.41 -16.24 20.61
CA SER A 517 -4.81 -16.48 21.99
C SER A 517 -3.62 -16.56 22.95
N ASP A 518 -2.55 -17.27 22.59
CA ASP A 518 -1.33 -17.40 23.41
C ASP A 518 -0.65 -16.02 23.57
N ARG A 519 -0.54 -15.26 22.48
CA ARG A 519 0.11 -13.94 22.54
C ARG A 519 -0.66 -12.93 23.37
N LEU A 520 -1.98 -12.88 23.26
CA LEU A 520 -2.81 -11.99 24.08
C LEU A 520 -2.71 -12.33 25.57
N ASP A 521 -2.65 -13.62 25.88
CA ASP A 521 -2.47 -14.07 27.27
C ASP A 521 -1.12 -13.61 27.85
N ARG A 522 -0.03 -13.83 27.12
CA ARG A 522 1.33 -13.40 27.49
C ARG A 522 1.47 -11.88 27.60
N LEU A 523 0.77 -11.13 26.76
CA LEU A 523 0.77 -9.66 26.81
C LEU A 523 -0.15 -9.10 27.89
N GLY A 524 -0.98 -9.94 28.53
CA GLY A 524 -1.99 -9.51 29.49
C GLY A 524 -3.09 -8.63 28.85
N ALA A 525 -3.33 -8.78 27.55
CA ALA A 525 -4.28 -7.98 26.81
C ALA A 525 -5.74 -8.40 27.11
N GLY A 526 -6.64 -7.42 27.26
CA GLY A 526 -8.03 -7.66 27.67
C GLY A 526 -8.17 -7.98 29.16
N ASP A 527 -9.40 -8.14 29.62
CA ASP A 527 -9.68 -8.55 30.99
C ASP A 527 -9.55 -10.08 31.19
N ASP A 528 -9.66 -10.52 32.45
CA ASP A 528 -9.49 -11.93 32.80
C ASP A 528 -10.56 -12.83 32.21
N GLU A 529 -11.78 -12.34 31.96
CA GLU A 529 -12.86 -13.09 31.37
C GLU A 529 -12.59 -13.37 29.90
N LEU A 530 -12.21 -12.33 29.16
CA LEU A 530 -11.80 -12.45 27.76
C LEU A 530 -10.63 -13.42 27.59
N ARG A 531 -9.57 -13.28 28.40
CA ARG A 531 -8.41 -14.18 28.31
C ARG A 531 -8.77 -15.64 28.62
N ARG A 532 -9.65 -15.89 29.62
CA ARG A 532 -10.16 -17.27 29.88
C ARG A 532 -10.92 -17.82 28.68
N GLY A 533 -11.79 -16.99 28.07
CA GLY A 533 -12.55 -17.37 26.87
C GLY A 533 -11.64 -17.73 25.69
N TRP A 534 -10.62 -16.94 25.44
CA TRP A 534 -9.66 -17.18 24.36
C TRP A 534 -8.80 -18.43 24.57
N ARG A 535 -8.34 -18.68 25.81
CA ARG A 535 -7.64 -19.93 26.16
C ARG A 535 -8.54 -21.16 26.00
N ALA A 536 -9.81 -21.04 26.38
CA ALA A 536 -10.78 -22.13 26.22
C ALA A 536 -11.02 -22.44 24.72
N LEU A 537 -11.16 -21.39 23.88
CA LEU A 537 -11.27 -21.58 22.43
C LEU A 537 -10.04 -22.28 21.86
N ALA A 538 -8.83 -21.78 22.15
CA ALA A 538 -7.59 -22.38 21.64
C ALA A 538 -7.39 -23.84 22.11
N GLY A 539 -7.79 -24.13 23.34
CA GLY A 539 -7.71 -25.47 23.94
C GLY A 539 -8.75 -26.45 23.38
N SER A 540 -9.83 -25.96 22.77
CA SER A 540 -10.88 -26.80 22.17
C SER A 540 -10.66 -27.12 20.70
N LEU A 541 -9.57 -26.65 20.08
CA LEU A 541 -9.30 -26.87 18.65
C LEU A 541 -8.67 -28.23 18.40
N ALA A 542 -8.96 -28.82 17.22
CA ALA A 542 -8.26 -29.96 16.68
C ALA A 542 -6.75 -29.68 16.52
N PRO A 543 -5.84 -30.66 16.68
CA PRO A 543 -4.41 -30.46 16.46
C PRO A 543 -4.12 -29.99 15.02
N ILE A 544 -2.97 -29.36 14.80
CA ILE A 544 -2.53 -29.03 13.43
C ILE A 544 -2.41 -30.32 12.61
N PRO A 545 -3.08 -30.41 11.45
CA PRO A 545 -3.09 -31.63 10.66
C PRO A 545 -1.70 -31.95 10.09
N ARG A 546 -1.27 -33.21 10.26
CA ARG A 546 0.04 -33.67 9.82
C ARG A 546 -0.07 -35.03 9.17
N ARG A 547 0.85 -35.33 8.26
CA ARG A 547 1.04 -36.65 7.67
C ARG A 547 2.49 -37.12 7.92
N ILE A 548 2.65 -38.30 8.45
CA ILE A 548 3.97 -38.90 8.67
C ILE A 548 4.47 -39.47 7.34
N ASP A 549 5.62 -39.00 6.89
CA ASP A 549 6.43 -39.69 5.88
C ASP A 549 7.15 -40.84 6.56
N THR A 550 6.61 -42.08 6.42
CA THR A 550 7.11 -43.25 7.08
C THR A 550 8.54 -43.63 6.66
N TRP A 551 8.97 -43.27 5.45
CA TRP A 551 10.31 -43.49 4.92
C TRP A 551 11.34 -42.58 5.57
N ARG A 552 11.00 -41.25 5.67
CA ARG A 552 11.91 -40.24 6.21
C ARG A 552 11.74 -40.01 7.70
N LYS A 553 10.74 -40.64 8.32
CA LYS A 553 10.35 -40.42 9.73
C LYS A 553 10.15 -38.95 10.08
N THR A 554 9.63 -38.17 9.13
CA THR A 554 9.40 -36.73 9.25
C THR A 554 7.93 -36.44 9.01
N GLU A 555 7.41 -35.43 9.67
CA GLU A 555 6.02 -35.00 9.52
C GLU A 555 5.90 -33.88 8.51
N ARG A 556 4.93 -33.99 7.60
CA ARG A 556 4.49 -32.91 6.73
C ARG A 556 3.21 -32.31 7.32
N ILE A 557 3.14 -30.97 7.42
CA ILE A 557 1.94 -30.24 7.76
C ILE A 557 1.02 -30.26 6.53
N LEU A 558 -0.28 -30.38 6.75
CA LEU A 558 -1.30 -30.39 5.69
C LEU A 558 -2.10 -29.10 5.68
N PRO A 559 -2.75 -28.74 4.56
CA PRO A 559 -3.60 -27.53 4.43
C PRO A 559 -4.79 -27.50 5.38
N ALA A 560 -5.37 -28.65 5.70
CA ALA A 560 -6.52 -28.86 6.59
C ALA A 560 -6.61 -30.32 6.97
N HIS A 561 -7.53 -30.69 7.89
CA HIS A 561 -7.86 -32.11 8.15
C HIS A 561 -8.53 -32.76 6.95
N GLU A 562 -9.47 -32.03 6.32
CA GLU A 562 -10.06 -32.40 5.04
C GLU A 562 -10.03 -31.19 4.12
N TYR A 563 -9.69 -31.36 2.84
CA TYR A 563 -9.62 -30.28 1.86
C TYR A 563 -9.90 -30.79 0.44
N ASN A 564 -10.61 -29.95 -0.33
CA ASN A 564 -10.99 -30.25 -1.71
C ASN A 564 -11.18 -28.96 -2.51
N ASN A 565 -11.39 -29.10 -3.83
CA ASN A 565 -11.62 -28.00 -4.76
C ASN A 565 -10.47 -26.99 -4.78
N LYS A 566 -9.26 -27.46 -5.20
CA LYS A 566 -8.10 -26.61 -5.39
C LYS A 566 -8.38 -25.57 -6.48
N ALA A 567 -8.17 -24.30 -6.17
CA ALA A 567 -8.50 -23.19 -7.06
C ALA A 567 -7.42 -22.10 -7.16
N ASN A 568 -6.51 -22.01 -6.19
CA ASN A 568 -5.43 -21.03 -6.21
C ASN A 568 -4.09 -21.71 -5.87
N SER A 569 -3.01 -20.94 -5.84
CA SER A 569 -1.61 -21.40 -5.76
C SER A 569 -0.87 -20.82 -4.55
N GLU A 570 -1.46 -20.90 -3.34
CA GLU A 570 -0.78 -20.70 -2.06
C GLU A 570 -0.52 -22.03 -1.35
N ASN A 571 0.34 -22.00 -0.34
CA ASN A 571 0.65 -23.12 0.54
C ASN A 571 0.07 -22.85 1.94
N PRO A 572 -1.23 -23.13 2.21
CA PRO A 572 -1.89 -22.82 3.48
C PRO A 572 -1.20 -23.45 4.70
N GLU A 573 -0.59 -24.63 4.53
CA GLU A 573 0.17 -25.31 5.56
C GLU A 573 1.36 -24.50 6.07
N LEU A 574 1.94 -23.60 5.24
CA LEU A 574 3.06 -22.74 5.60
C LEU A 574 2.65 -21.48 6.36
N TYR A 575 1.36 -21.22 6.52
CA TYR A 575 0.89 -20.17 7.43
C TYR A 575 1.26 -20.45 8.90
N THR A 576 1.52 -21.69 9.22
CA THR A 576 2.16 -22.07 10.49
C THR A 576 3.58 -21.53 10.68
N VAL A 577 4.27 -21.17 9.57
CA VAL A 577 5.60 -20.56 9.55
C VAL A 577 5.48 -19.03 9.50
N PHE A 578 4.72 -18.50 8.55
CA PHE A 578 4.37 -17.10 8.43
C PHE A 578 2.91 -16.97 7.98
N PRO A 579 2.06 -16.19 8.69
CA PRO A 579 2.42 -15.21 9.74
C PRO A 579 2.47 -15.75 11.18
N TYR A 580 2.01 -17.00 11.46
CA TYR A 580 1.71 -17.45 12.83
C TYR A 580 2.90 -18.01 13.62
N ARG A 581 4.04 -18.23 13.02
CA ARG A 581 5.33 -18.57 13.70
C ARG A 581 5.26 -19.71 14.72
N LEU A 582 4.42 -20.71 14.46
CA LEU A 582 4.41 -21.95 15.29
C LEU A 582 5.62 -22.82 14.99
N TYR A 583 6.13 -22.75 13.76
CA TYR A 583 7.31 -23.44 13.28
C TYR A 583 8.30 -22.43 12.70
N GLY A 584 9.58 -22.60 12.97
CA GLY A 584 10.61 -21.67 12.49
C GLY A 584 11.90 -21.79 13.29
N VAL A 585 12.85 -20.93 13.02
CA VAL A 585 14.12 -20.87 13.75
C VAL A 585 13.84 -20.61 15.24
N GLY A 586 14.45 -21.43 16.11
CA GLY A 586 14.25 -21.35 17.56
C GLY A 586 12.92 -21.89 18.08
N LYS A 587 12.09 -22.48 17.21
CA LYS A 587 10.82 -23.11 17.58
C LYS A 587 10.91 -24.63 17.59
N PRO A 588 10.05 -25.31 18.38
CA PRO A 588 9.90 -26.75 18.29
C PRO A 588 9.53 -27.19 16.86
N ASP A 589 9.85 -28.42 16.51
CA ASP A 589 9.47 -29.06 15.24
C ASP A 589 9.90 -28.29 13.97
N LEU A 590 11.02 -27.54 14.04
CA LEU A 590 11.58 -26.83 12.88
C LEU A 590 11.68 -27.72 11.63
N GLU A 591 12.06 -29.00 11.81
CA GLU A 591 12.21 -29.94 10.70
C GLU A 591 10.89 -30.31 10.03
N ALA A 592 9.77 -30.28 10.75
CA ALA A 592 8.44 -30.44 10.14
C ALA A 592 8.13 -29.25 9.21
N GLY A 593 8.43 -28.03 9.67
CA GLY A 593 8.31 -26.81 8.83
C GLY A 593 9.20 -26.89 7.59
N ARG A 594 10.48 -27.23 7.75
CA ARG A 594 11.44 -27.38 6.64
C ARG A 594 11.04 -28.48 5.66
N PHE A 595 10.57 -29.62 6.16
CA PHE A 595 10.10 -30.70 5.30
C PHE A 595 8.85 -30.30 4.52
N THR A 596 7.90 -29.63 5.16
CA THR A 596 6.71 -29.08 4.50
C THR A 596 7.10 -28.10 3.40
N TYR A 597 8.01 -27.16 3.67
CA TYR A 597 8.53 -26.24 2.67
C TYR A 597 9.18 -26.95 1.47
N ARG A 598 10.06 -27.94 1.71
CA ARG A 598 10.73 -28.68 0.64
C ARG A 598 9.75 -29.51 -0.21
N THR A 599 8.64 -29.93 0.35
CA THR A 599 7.63 -30.79 -0.31
C THR A 599 6.37 -30.03 -0.74
N ARG A 600 6.34 -28.70 -0.60
CA ARG A 600 5.22 -27.86 -1.02
C ARG A 600 4.98 -27.97 -2.52
N GLU A 601 3.74 -27.72 -2.91
CA GLU A 601 3.35 -27.79 -4.31
C GLU A 601 3.67 -26.50 -5.05
N GLU A 602 3.30 -25.34 -4.46
CA GLU A 602 3.45 -24.03 -5.07
C GLU A 602 4.84 -23.47 -4.73
N ARG A 603 5.58 -23.02 -5.78
CA ARG A 603 6.97 -22.56 -5.64
C ARG A 603 7.25 -21.25 -6.36
N GLU A 604 6.21 -20.57 -6.78
CA GLU A 604 6.31 -19.27 -7.44
C GLU A 604 6.70 -18.16 -6.46
N VAL A 605 7.29 -17.09 -6.98
CA VAL A 605 7.82 -15.98 -6.18
C VAL A 605 7.26 -14.62 -6.59
N PHE A 606 6.27 -14.59 -7.49
CA PHE A 606 5.75 -13.35 -8.06
C PHE A 606 4.59 -12.77 -7.25
N GLY A 607 4.42 -11.46 -7.32
CA GLY A 607 3.32 -10.74 -6.68
C GLY A 607 3.27 -11.03 -5.17
N TRP A 608 2.13 -11.47 -4.69
CA TRP A 608 1.80 -11.76 -3.30
C TRP A 608 2.35 -13.10 -2.75
N LYS A 609 3.11 -13.86 -3.52
CA LYS A 609 3.66 -15.15 -3.09
C LYS A 609 4.66 -15.00 -1.94
N GLN A 610 4.46 -15.76 -0.87
CA GLN A 610 5.22 -15.64 0.39
C GLN A 610 6.40 -16.62 0.48
N ASP A 611 6.68 -17.35 -0.57
CA ASP A 611 7.67 -18.43 -0.60
C ASP A 611 9.07 -18.03 -0.06
N PRO A 612 9.63 -16.86 -0.45
CA PRO A 612 10.92 -16.43 0.09
C PRO A 612 10.87 -16.06 1.59
N ILE A 613 9.72 -15.56 2.08
CA ILE A 613 9.53 -15.28 3.51
C ILE A 613 9.57 -16.59 4.31
N HIS A 614 8.89 -17.63 3.83
CA HIS A 614 8.90 -18.95 4.47
C HIS A 614 10.33 -19.53 4.54
N ALA A 615 11.10 -19.42 3.46
CA ALA A 615 12.50 -19.86 3.45
C ALA A 615 13.33 -19.15 4.52
N ALA A 616 13.21 -17.82 4.60
CA ALA A 616 13.91 -17.00 5.59
C ALA A 616 13.52 -17.37 7.03
N MET A 617 12.20 -17.53 7.30
CA MET A 617 11.69 -17.89 8.62
C MET A 617 12.14 -19.29 9.08
N LEU A 618 12.39 -20.19 8.15
CA LEU A 618 12.89 -21.55 8.42
C LEU A 618 14.42 -21.65 8.49
N GLY A 619 15.15 -20.52 8.32
CA GLY A 619 16.61 -20.52 8.32
C GLY A 619 17.23 -21.23 7.11
N LEU A 620 16.54 -21.23 5.97
CA LEU A 620 16.98 -21.83 4.71
C LEU A 620 17.64 -20.73 3.84
N SER A 621 18.87 -20.37 4.20
CA SER A 621 19.60 -19.24 3.58
C SER A 621 19.71 -19.38 2.06
N ALA A 622 20.13 -20.54 1.55
CA ALA A 622 20.29 -20.77 0.12
C ALA A 622 18.95 -20.64 -0.65
N ASP A 623 17.88 -21.23 -0.10
CA ASP A 623 16.55 -21.13 -0.69
C ASP A 623 16.05 -19.67 -0.67
N ALA A 624 16.27 -18.93 0.44
CA ALA A 624 15.86 -17.53 0.54
C ALA A 624 16.58 -16.65 -0.50
N VAL A 625 17.88 -16.85 -0.69
CA VAL A 625 18.68 -16.17 -1.73
C VAL A 625 18.17 -16.51 -3.12
N GLU A 626 18.00 -17.80 -3.45
CA GLU A 626 17.50 -18.24 -4.75
C GLU A 626 16.13 -17.60 -5.08
N ARG A 627 15.20 -17.63 -4.11
CA ARG A 627 13.86 -17.02 -4.31
C ARG A 627 13.93 -15.50 -4.46
N MET A 628 14.81 -14.84 -3.71
CA MET A 628 15.03 -13.40 -3.83
C MET A 628 15.68 -13.03 -5.18
N GLU A 629 16.62 -13.82 -5.69
CA GLU A 629 17.20 -13.63 -7.03
C GLU A 629 16.15 -13.72 -8.13
N LEU A 630 15.24 -14.69 -8.03
CA LEU A 630 14.11 -14.82 -8.96
C LEU A 630 13.21 -13.57 -8.91
N GLN A 631 12.89 -13.05 -7.71
CA GLN A 631 12.12 -11.82 -7.57
C GLN A 631 12.85 -10.61 -8.16
N LEU A 632 14.14 -10.46 -7.89
CA LEU A 632 14.98 -9.36 -8.43
C LEU A 632 15.17 -9.47 -9.95
N GLY A 633 15.05 -10.65 -10.52
CA GLY A 633 15.12 -10.90 -11.96
C GLY A 633 13.87 -10.51 -12.72
N CYS A 634 12.74 -10.33 -12.04
CA CYS A 634 11.50 -9.92 -12.67
C CYS A 634 11.56 -8.46 -13.10
N SER A 635 11.13 -8.17 -14.33
CA SER A 635 11.07 -6.82 -14.86
C SER A 635 9.88 -6.65 -15.79
N ASN A 636 9.39 -5.44 -15.92
CA ASN A 636 8.41 -5.07 -16.91
C ASN A 636 9.10 -4.29 -18.03
N PRO A 637 9.26 -4.87 -19.23
CA PRO A 637 9.96 -4.21 -20.34
C PRO A 637 9.21 -2.99 -20.89
N GLY A 638 7.90 -2.85 -20.60
CA GLY A 638 7.10 -1.70 -20.96
C GLY A 638 7.38 -0.43 -20.15
N ASN A 639 8.16 -0.51 -19.06
CA ASN A 639 8.45 0.61 -18.18
C ASN A 639 9.95 0.88 -18.11
N ARG A 640 10.35 2.13 -18.30
CA ARG A 640 11.76 2.55 -18.20
C ARG A 640 12.32 2.52 -16.78
N TYR A 641 11.47 2.43 -15.77
CA TYR A 641 11.85 2.42 -14.37
C TYR A 641 11.38 1.14 -13.67
N PRO A 642 11.86 -0.03 -14.08
CA PRO A 642 11.37 -1.32 -13.62
C PRO A 642 11.48 -1.51 -12.10
N GLY A 643 12.44 -0.87 -11.45
CA GLY A 643 12.62 -0.92 -10.01
C GLY A 643 11.46 -0.31 -9.20
N PHE A 644 10.66 0.57 -9.80
CA PHE A 644 9.45 1.15 -9.20
C PHE A 644 8.15 0.59 -9.78
N TRP A 645 8.14 0.25 -11.07
CA TRP A 645 6.94 -0.07 -11.82
C TRP A 645 6.79 -1.54 -12.17
N GLY A 646 7.73 -2.34 -11.87
CA GLY A 646 7.70 -3.75 -12.18
C GLY A 646 8.25 -4.64 -11.09
N PRO A 647 8.10 -5.95 -11.20
CA PRO A 647 7.36 -6.62 -12.25
C PRO A 647 5.86 -6.40 -12.11
N ASN A 648 5.15 -6.27 -13.23
CA ASN A 648 3.70 -6.28 -13.24
C ASN A 648 3.18 -7.69 -13.11
N TYR A 649 2.99 -8.17 -11.93
CA TYR A 649 2.29 -9.43 -11.78
C TYR A 649 0.78 -9.22 -11.87
N ASP A 650 0.24 -8.39 -10.97
CA ASP A 650 -1.19 -8.08 -10.93
C ASP A 650 -1.50 -6.74 -11.59
N TRP A 651 -0.71 -5.70 -11.31
CA TRP A 651 -0.86 -4.36 -11.86
C TRP A 651 0.41 -3.51 -11.72
N VAL A 652 0.44 -2.35 -12.38
CA VAL A 652 1.56 -1.38 -12.35
C VAL A 652 1.17 -0.14 -11.55
N PRO A 653 1.94 0.27 -10.56
CA PRO A 653 3.01 -0.46 -9.89
C PRO A 653 2.43 -1.58 -9.00
N ASP A 654 3.15 -2.69 -8.93
CA ASP A 654 2.82 -3.81 -8.05
C ASP A 654 3.52 -3.58 -6.69
N MET A 655 2.73 -3.26 -5.65
CA MET A 655 3.27 -2.88 -4.35
C MET A 655 3.61 -4.07 -3.46
N ASP A 656 2.93 -5.20 -3.60
CA ASP A 656 3.11 -6.38 -2.74
C ASP A 656 4.36 -7.17 -3.12
N HIS A 657 4.71 -7.28 -4.40
CA HIS A 657 5.92 -7.95 -4.84
C HIS A 657 7.19 -7.35 -4.20
N SER A 658 7.35 -6.02 -4.28
CA SER A 658 8.51 -5.33 -3.69
C SER A 658 8.50 -5.42 -2.17
N SER A 659 7.31 -5.46 -1.54
CA SER A 659 7.15 -5.57 -0.09
C SER A 659 7.47 -6.98 0.42
N VAL A 660 7.13 -8.03 -0.34
CA VAL A 660 7.56 -9.42 -0.05
C VAL A 660 9.08 -9.52 -0.04
N LEU A 661 9.75 -8.92 -1.04
CA LEU A 661 11.21 -8.90 -1.08
C LEU A 661 11.82 -8.17 0.13
N ALA A 662 11.29 -7.00 0.48
CA ALA A 662 11.76 -6.23 1.63
C ALA A 662 11.56 -7.00 2.94
N LEU A 663 10.41 -7.63 3.13
CA LEU A 663 10.12 -8.46 4.30
C LEU A 663 11.01 -9.70 4.35
N THR A 664 11.27 -10.36 3.22
CA THR A 664 12.21 -11.49 3.14
C THR A 664 13.58 -11.09 3.64
N LEU A 665 14.12 -9.97 3.15
CA LEU A 665 15.43 -9.46 3.59
C LEU A 665 15.45 -9.18 5.09
N GLN A 666 14.38 -8.57 5.64
CA GLN A 666 14.25 -8.36 7.08
C GLN A 666 14.25 -9.68 7.85
N ARG A 667 13.54 -10.71 7.39
CA ARG A 667 13.45 -12.02 8.05
C ARG A 667 14.74 -12.83 7.93
N MET A 668 15.55 -12.61 6.91
CA MET A 668 16.91 -13.17 6.83
C MET A 668 17.84 -12.55 7.86
N LEU A 669 17.59 -11.28 8.26
CA LEU A 669 18.44 -10.50 9.16
C LEU A 669 18.01 -10.58 10.62
N LEU A 670 16.70 -10.56 10.88
CA LEU A 670 16.15 -10.39 12.22
C LEU A 670 14.83 -11.16 12.37
N GLN A 671 14.74 -12.00 13.40
CA GLN A 671 13.54 -12.68 13.88
C GLN A 671 13.46 -12.59 15.42
N GLY A 672 12.46 -13.15 16.04
CA GLY A 672 12.33 -13.19 17.51
C GLY A 672 11.26 -12.25 18.07
N GLU A 673 10.10 -12.11 17.37
CA GLU A 673 8.98 -11.24 17.79
C GLU A 673 8.32 -11.68 19.10
N GLU A 674 8.53 -12.92 19.53
CA GLU A 674 7.97 -13.46 20.76
C GLU A 674 8.98 -13.55 21.93
N GLY A 675 10.22 -13.12 21.73
CA GLY A 675 11.29 -13.27 22.74
C GLY A 675 12.55 -12.51 22.38
N GLU A 676 13.70 -13.08 22.73
CA GLU A 676 14.98 -12.48 22.39
C GLU A 676 15.24 -12.47 20.88
N PRO A 677 15.85 -11.41 20.36
CA PRO A 677 16.17 -11.28 18.95
C PRO A 677 17.07 -12.41 18.45
N VAL A 678 16.73 -12.99 17.32
CA VAL A 678 17.57 -13.95 16.59
C VAL A 678 18.20 -13.22 15.42
N PHE A 679 19.51 -13.02 15.46
CA PHE A 679 20.26 -12.33 14.44
C PHE A 679 20.73 -13.25 13.34
N LEU A 680 20.61 -12.79 12.10
CA LEU A 680 21.12 -13.45 10.91
C LEU A 680 20.64 -14.90 10.71
N PRO A 681 19.36 -15.25 11.04
CA PRO A 681 18.88 -16.63 11.05
C PRO A 681 18.93 -17.32 9.68
N ALA A 682 18.92 -16.56 8.59
CA ALA A 682 18.99 -17.07 7.23
C ALA A 682 19.95 -16.25 6.34
N TRP A 683 21.02 -15.69 6.94
CA TRP A 683 21.97 -14.85 6.22
C TRP A 683 23.10 -15.69 5.61
N PRO A 684 23.50 -15.43 4.32
CA PRO A 684 24.70 -16.04 3.73
C PRO A 684 25.97 -15.58 4.46
N GLN A 685 26.84 -16.50 4.82
CA GLN A 685 28.06 -16.17 5.57
C GLN A 685 29.07 -15.37 4.75
N GLU A 686 29.01 -15.45 3.43
CA GLU A 686 29.88 -14.73 2.49
C GLU A 686 29.41 -13.29 2.20
N TRP A 687 28.23 -12.88 2.68
CA TRP A 687 27.73 -11.53 2.49
C TRP A 687 27.96 -10.68 3.73
N ASP A 688 28.50 -9.50 3.55
CA ASP A 688 28.54 -8.50 4.60
C ASP A 688 27.21 -7.75 4.69
N VAL A 689 26.84 -7.31 5.88
CA VAL A 689 25.67 -6.45 6.08
C VAL A 689 25.81 -5.51 7.25
N ARG A 690 25.28 -4.31 7.07
CA ARG A 690 24.97 -3.39 8.16
C ARG A 690 23.51 -3.03 8.08
N PHE A 691 22.82 -3.01 9.19
CA PHE A 691 21.43 -2.59 9.23
C PHE A 691 21.05 -1.85 10.51
N ARG A 692 19.98 -1.07 10.40
CA ARG A 692 19.24 -0.48 11.51
C ARG A 692 17.78 -0.82 11.30
N LEU A 693 17.23 -1.64 12.18
CA LEU A 693 15.84 -2.11 12.14
C LEU A 693 15.18 -1.96 13.51
N PHE A 694 13.87 -1.83 13.50
CA PHE A 694 13.06 -1.91 14.71
C PHE A 694 12.78 -3.37 15.05
N GLY A 695 12.70 -3.63 16.36
CA GLY A 695 12.33 -4.91 16.93
C GLY A 695 11.24 -4.75 17.99
N PRO A 696 10.78 -5.86 18.58
CA PRO A 696 9.81 -5.83 19.67
C PRO A 696 10.35 -5.07 20.90
N ASP A 697 9.44 -4.75 21.82
CA ASP A 697 9.71 -3.99 23.05
C ASP A 697 10.27 -2.57 22.81
N ALA A 698 9.80 -1.95 21.72
CA ALA A 698 10.20 -0.61 21.30
C ALA A 698 11.73 -0.46 21.07
N ARG A 699 12.42 -1.53 20.78
CA ARG A 699 13.88 -1.55 20.58
C ARG A 699 14.26 -1.15 19.15
N VAL A 700 15.40 -0.50 19.01
CA VAL A 700 16.07 -0.30 17.71
C VAL A 700 17.37 -1.09 17.74
N ILE A 701 17.58 -1.90 16.72
CA ILE A 701 18.73 -2.80 16.61
C ILE A 701 19.62 -2.29 15.48
N GLU A 702 20.87 -1.98 15.81
CA GLU A 702 21.91 -1.70 14.85
C GLU A 702 22.91 -2.86 14.87
N LEU A 703 23.15 -3.47 13.73
CA LEU A 703 24.04 -4.60 13.59
C LEU A 703 24.96 -4.43 12.38
N ALA A 704 26.20 -4.84 12.54
CA ALA A 704 27.17 -5.04 11.47
C ALA A 704 27.68 -6.49 11.51
N TYR A 705 27.66 -7.14 10.37
CA TYR A 705 28.32 -8.42 10.11
C TYR A 705 29.27 -8.21 8.95
N GLU A 706 30.57 -8.29 9.23
CA GLU A 706 31.62 -8.01 8.27
C GLU A 706 32.77 -9.01 8.46
N GLY A 707 33.18 -9.67 7.38
CA GLY A 707 34.26 -10.67 7.43
C GLY A 707 34.02 -11.81 8.42
N GLY A 708 32.77 -12.22 8.65
CA GLY A 708 32.42 -13.28 9.59
C GLY A 708 32.27 -12.82 11.06
N VAL A 709 32.40 -11.52 11.34
CA VAL A 709 32.32 -10.97 12.70
C VAL A 709 31.03 -10.17 12.87
N THR A 710 30.27 -10.52 13.90
CA THR A 710 29.03 -9.80 14.25
C THR A 710 29.27 -8.82 15.40
N THR A 711 28.86 -7.57 15.21
CA THR A 711 28.77 -6.55 16.27
C THR A 711 27.38 -5.95 16.26
N TYR A 712 26.79 -5.72 17.43
CA TYR A 712 25.46 -5.11 17.50
C TYR A 712 25.30 -4.24 18.74
N ARG A 713 24.35 -3.31 18.66
CA ARG A 713 23.83 -2.54 19.80
C ARG A 713 22.31 -2.45 19.73
N THR A 714 21.70 -2.48 20.88
CA THR A 714 20.26 -2.22 21.03
C THR A 714 20.09 -0.86 21.72
N VAL A 715 19.19 -0.05 21.21
CA VAL A 715 18.86 1.28 21.76
C VAL A 715 17.38 1.30 22.05
N ASP A 716 16.99 1.64 23.30
CA ASP A 716 15.60 1.83 23.63
C ASP A 716 15.06 3.09 22.94
N ARG A 717 13.86 2.96 22.37
CA ARG A 717 13.22 4.07 21.64
C ARG A 717 12.94 5.26 22.56
N HIS A 718 12.66 5.03 23.83
CA HIS A 718 12.32 6.06 24.82
C HIS A 718 13.51 6.96 25.21
N ASP A 719 14.75 6.52 25.03
CA ASP A 719 15.94 7.31 25.37
C ASP A 719 16.20 8.50 24.44
N ARG A 720 15.41 8.70 23.37
CA ARG A 720 15.60 9.77 22.36
C ARG A 720 14.49 10.83 22.33
N THR A 721 13.48 10.78 23.18
CA THR A 721 12.36 11.74 23.15
C THR A 721 12.63 13.06 23.88
N GLU A 722 13.80 13.26 24.50
CA GLU A 722 14.12 14.50 25.23
C GLU A 722 14.88 15.58 24.42
N SER A 723 15.15 15.40 23.11
CA SER A 723 15.95 16.38 22.35
C SER A 723 15.30 16.97 21.11
N SER A 724 13.96 16.95 21.00
CA SER A 724 13.28 17.54 19.83
C SER A 724 12.08 18.44 20.17
N HIS A 725 12.21 19.24 21.23
CA HIS A 725 11.37 20.41 21.46
C HIS A 725 12.24 21.64 21.64
N GLU A 726 12.66 22.24 20.51
CA GLU A 726 12.98 23.65 20.35
C GLU A 726 12.71 24.10 18.91
#